data_5a8d074e76155833d0bbfb0415a98e7a
#
_entry.id   5a8d074e76155833d0bbfb0415a98e7a
#
_cell.length_a   1.000
_cell.length_b   1.000
_cell.length_c   1.000
_cell.angle_alpha   90.00
_cell.angle_beta   90.00
_cell.angle_gamma   90.00
#
_symmetry.space_group_name_H-M   'P 1'
#
loop_
_entity.id
_entity.type
_entity.pdbx_description
1 polymer ?
#
loop_
_entity_poly.entity_id
_entity_poly.type
_entity_poly.pdbx_seq_one_letter_code
_entity_poly.pdbx_strand_id
1 'polypeptide(L)'
;MDVFTKLRNTVSNTISNTVQNTAYGLSQLSNVLPGNPVTREFEVTAHIASAGPSLLWKVYNGYKKSTKQEAAIFVFEKRILDKFSRNDKELILETLKRGIAQLTKLRHPQILTVQHPLEESRDSLAFATEPVLASLANVLGNHNNLPQPLPTALKDYKLHDVEIKYGLLQLGEGFTFLHGDVKLLHRNLCPESIVVNSHGAWKIFGFDFCALNQSVEGKQPQWSYVEYDISAPPIAQSNLDYQAPECILASSVGTASDIFSLGMVIYVLHSPKNLLLHESNNDLLKCKQFLENFKSSNITDRYLPTSESLRDTVKLMLHHNPELRPDAHQFVKIDYFTDIGVKTLNYLDKIFQWDNLQKSQFYKGLPQLLKQLPHRVILHRVLPALYKELFNPPMIPFVLPSIIYAMETSSVEEFREYILPNIKSVLTLDDPPQISLVLMQHADLLLRLCTTEIIKTDIVPMLLRALESEWEQLQELCLSALPNIITMIEGPVVKNAILPRMKKICLYGKGSRRKSLGVKVNCLLCLAKMLPHFDRWLVLDQVLPFLQEIPHSGEPAILMAIIGIYRMLLSHSKLGTSKEILATKILPFLLPLCVEQNFSLPQYEILSSLVTEMINRVTSEHKEALKQLDAMRRETQQLDQELSKTSTIYKNINSNNDDVNIIPIVPTPNTSTSLKSLQIENGLTMEDKFRLVQQQGVHQRLQSQTLLTPTIVQPTKPAVKDLTDTLLRSNLDQLNLSMSCSKPDYSWKSSNSNQYQHFNLQGTNVPLNQKGNTCVPNSVIPRNSINYSMNQGNITTNKSEFNSNLNPNTNNFPIDQLEFNSNLNSNSNQKVEKLLSYDVMDLLS
;
A
#
# COMPACT_ATOMS: atom_id res chain seq x y z
N MET A 1 -3.65 19.71 -37.56
CA MET A 1 -3.09 20.65 -36.56
C MET A 1 -4.03 21.03 -35.43
N ASP A 2 -5.34 20.83 -35.54
CA ASP A 2 -6.31 21.29 -34.50
C ASP A 2 -6.47 20.43 -33.24
N VAL A 3 -6.15 19.14 -33.30
CA VAL A 3 -6.32 18.25 -32.14
C VAL A 3 -5.21 18.47 -31.09
N PHE A 4 -3.98 18.65 -31.52
CA PHE A 4 -2.85 18.93 -30.62
C PHE A 4 -2.95 20.31 -29.96
N THR A 5 -3.50 21.30 -30.67
CA THR A 5 -3.73 22.65 -30.12
C THR A 5 -4.84 22.64 -29.07
N LYS A 6 -5.92 21.85 -29.29
CA LYS A 6 -6.99 21.66 -28.30
C LYS A 6 -6.50 20.91 -27.07
N LEU A 7 -5.72 19.85 -27.23
CA LEU A 7 -5.13 19.10 -26.10
C LEU A 7 -4.16 19.99 -25.29
N ARG A 8 -3.31 20.74 -25.95
CA ARG A 8 -2.38 21.68 -25.30
C ARG A 8 -3.13 22.77 -24.52
N ASN A 9 -4.21 23.33 -25.09
CA ASN A 9 -5.03 24.31 -24.40
C ASN A 9 -5.83 23.72 -23.24
N THR A 10 -6.32 22.48 -23.35
CA THR A 10 -7.02 21.80 -22.25
C THR A 10 -6.06 21.49 -21.11
N VAL A 11 -4.86 20.96 -21.38
CA VAL A 11 -3.84 20.68 -20.36
C VAL A 11 -3.33 21.98 -19.73
N SER A 12 -3.10 23.04 -20.52
CA SER A 12 -2.70 24.36 -20.02
C SER A 12 -3.78 24.99 -19.13
N ASN A 13 -5.07 24.87 -19.52
CA ASN A 13 -6.18 25.39 -18.71
C ASN A 13 -6.40 24.57 -17.43
N THR A 14 -6.19 23.25 -17.47
CA THR A 14 -6.29 22.38 -16.26
C THR A 14 -5.15 22.70 -15.29
N ILE A 15 -3.92 22.84 -15.79
CA ILE A 15 -2.76 23.22 -14.97
C ILE A 15 -2.94 24.65 -14.42
N SER A 16 -3.41 25.59 -15.24
CA SER A 16 -3.67 26.98 -14.79
C SER A 16 -4.77 27.04 -13.75
N ASN A 17 -5.84 26.26 -13.90
CA ASN A 17 -6.93 26.22 -12.92
C ASN A 17 -6.49 25.54 -11.62
N THR A 18 -5.65 24.50 -11.67
CA THR A 18 -5.10 23.85 -10.47
C THR A 18 -4.13 24.77 -9.75
N VAL A 19 -3.26 25.48 -10.49
CA VAL A 19 -2.33 26.47 -9.90
C VAL A 19 -3.07 27.70 -9.37
N GLN A 20 -4.13 28.15 -10.05
CA GLN A 20 -4.96 29.25 -9.55
C GLN A 20 -5.75 28.85 -8.31
N ASN A 21 -6.35 27.66 -8.24
CA ASN A 21 -7.05 27.18 -7.05
C ASN A 21 -6.11 26.96 -5.86
N THR A 22 -4.88 26.50 -6.07
CA THR A 22 -3.85 26.44 -5.02
C THR A 22 -3.36 27.84 -4.62
N ALA A 23 -3.21 28.75 -5.55
CA ALA A 23 -2.81 30.12 -5.26
C ALA A 23 -3.93 30.92 -4.56
N TYR A 24 -5.19 30.70 -4.91
CA TYR A 24 -6.34 31.27 -4.20
C TYR A 24 -6.47 30.69 -2.77
N GLY A 25 -6.24 29.39 -2.59
CA GLY A 25 -6.19 28.75 -1.28
C GLY A 25 -5.07 29.31 -0.41
N LEU A 26 -3.87 29.43 -0.95
CA LEU A 26 -2.70 29.97 -0.25
C LEU A 26 -2.86 31.48 0.08
N SER A 27 -3.49 32.27 -0.78
CA SER A 27 -3.75 33.70 -0.51
C SER A 27 -4.81 33.92 0.56
N GLN A 28 -5.82 33.06 0.66
CA GLN A 28 -6.81 33.13 1.75
C GLN A 28 -6.21 32.71 3.09
N LEU A 29 -5.34 31.71 3.13
CA LEU A 29 -4.70 31.22 4.35
C LEU A 29 -3.66 32.19 4.92
N SER A 30 -2.94 32.91 4.07
CA SER A 30 -2.04 33.99 4.52
C SER A 30 -2.80 35.15 5.22
N ASN A 31 -4.10 35.32 4.90
CA ASN A 31 -4.97 36.32 5.54
C ASN A 31 -5.60 35.82 6.86
N VAL A 32 -5.66 34.50 7.11
CA VAL A 32 -6.25 33.90 8.31
C VAL A 32 -5.28 33.87 9.48
N LEU A 33 -3.98 33.72 9.22
CA LEU A 33 -2.92 33.65 10.24
C LEU A 33 -1.80 34.70 10.02
N PRO A 34 -2.10 35.95 9.74
CA PRO A 34 -1.05 36.93 9.49
C PRO A 34 -0.17 37.10 10.75
N GLY A 35 1.10 36.73 10.60
CA GLY A 35 2.09 36.92 11.67
C GLY A 35 1.99 35.98 12.88
N ASN A 36 1.14 34.97 12.86
CA ASN A 36 1.10 33.99 13.95
C ASN A 36 2.35 33.10 13.91
N PRO A 37 3.07 32.92 15.06
CA PRO A 37 4.33 32.13 15.10
C PRO A 37 4.19 30.69 14.67
N VAL A 38 3.04 30.03 14.82
CA VAL A 38 2.79 28.65 14.36
C VAL A 38 3.13 28.47 12.88
N THR A 39 2.92 29.51 12.05
CA THR A 39 3.22 29.45 10.60
C THR A 39 4.71 29.37 10.29
N ARG A 40 5.60 29.61 11.26
CA ARG A 40 7.06 29.41 11.09
C ARG A 40 7.39 27.93 10.97
N GLU A 41 6.76 27.09 11.79
CA GLU A 41 7.03 25.65 11.84
C GLU A 41 6.06 24.81 10.99
N PHE A 42 4.81 25.26 10.86
CA PHE A 42 3.75 24.51 10.17
C PHE A 42 3.30 25.22 8.90
N GLU A 43 3.00 24.42 7.90
CA GLU A 43 2.31 24.85 6.69
C GLU A 43 0.84 24.46 6.80
N VAL A 44 -0.03 25.42 6.55
CA VAL A 44 -1.49 25.26 6.67
C VAL A 44 -2.06 25.11 5.27
N THR A 45 -2.95 24.12 5.06
CA THR A 45 -3.45 23.81 3.72
C THR A 45 -4.94 24.10 3.55
N ALA A 46 -5.83 23.35 4.18
CA ALA A 46 -7.27 23.48 3.99
C ALA A 46 -8.03 23.56 5.31
N HIS A 47 -9.10 24.35 5.35
CA HIS A 47 -10.05 24.35 6.46
C HIS A 47 -10.94 23.12 6.36
N ILE A 48 -10.93 22.27 7.39
CA ILE A 48 -11.57 20.96 7.36
C ILE A 48 -12.66 20.77 8.41
N ALA A 49 -12.53 21.42 9.57
CA ALA A 49 -13.41 21.17 10.71
C ALA A 49 -13.52 22.39 11.63
N SER A 50 -14.40 22.27 12.61
CA SER A 50 -14.51 23.20 13.74
C SER A 50 -14.68 22.43 15.04
N ALA A 51 -14.20 22.96 16.18
CA ALA A 51 -14.23 22.29 17.48
C ALA A 51 -14.24 23.28 18.65
N GLY A 52 -14.41 22.76 19.88
CA GLY A 52 -14.38 23.53 21.13
C GLY A 52 -15.65 24.33 21.38
N PRO A 53 -15.66 25.17 22.42
CA PRO A 53 -16.88 25.86 22.83
C PRO A 53 -17.55 26.58 21.67
N SER A 54 -18.83 26.26 21.44
CA SER A 54 -19.63 26.81 20.32
C SER A 54 -18.92 26.69 18.95
N LEU A 55 -18.05 25.68 18.76
CA LEU A 55 -17.25 25.46 17.54
C LEU A 55 -16.36 26.66 17.13
N LEU A 56 -15.84 27.39 18.10
CA LEU A 56 -15.04 28.60 17.85
C LEU A 56 -13.68 28.34 17.21
N TRP A 57 -13.07 27.19 17.46
CA TRP A 57 -11.82 26.81 16.85
C TRP A 57 -12.04 26.28 15.43
N LYS A 58 -11.51 26.98 14.45
CA LYS A 58 -11.38 26.48 13.06
C LYS A 58 -10.22 25.51 12.99
N VAL A 59 -10.42 24.35 12.41
CA VAL A 59 -9.39 23.32 12.26
C VAL A 59 -8.96 23.23 10.81
N TYR A 60 -7.65 23.38 10.60
CA TYR A 60 -7.04 23.30 9.28
C TYR A 60 -6.12 22.08 9.19
N ASN A 61 -6.10 21.42 8.04
CA ASN A 61 -5.04 20.50 7.71
C ASN A 61 -3.72 21.23 7.50
N GLY A 62 -2.63 20.55 7.79
CA GLY A 62 -1.30 21.06 7.54
C GLY A 62 -0.22 20.03 7.85
N TYR A 63 1.02 20.45 7.78
CA TYR A 63 2.16 19.59 8.11
C TYR A 63 3.31 20.41 8.67
N LYS A 64 4.14 19.77 9.49
CA LYS A 64 5.38 20.36 9.99
C LYS A 64 6.39 20.50 8.87
N LYS A 65 6.87 21.72 8.61
CA LYS A 65 7.75 22.05 7.46
C LYS A 65 9.04 21.24 7.44
N SER A 66 9.63 21.00 8.63
CA SER A 66 10.92 20.29 8.77
C SER A 66 10.83 18.80 8.50
N THR A 67 9.78 18.12 8.98
CA THR A 67 9.64 16.65 8.96
C THR A 67 8.58 16.17 7.97
N LYS A 68 7.78 17.07 7.40
CA LYS A 68 6.58 16.77 6.60
C LYS A 68 5.55 15.92 7.33
N GLN A 69 5.66 15.83 8.66
CA GLN A 69 4.67 15.17 9.51
C GLN A 69 3.34 15.92 9.48
N GLU A 70 2.27 15.21 9.22
CA GLU A 70 0.91 15.74 9.22
C GLU A 70 0.51 16.29 10.59
N ALA A 71 -0.28 17.34 10.59
CA ALA A 71 -0.79 18.01 11.77
C ALA A 71 -2.15 18.67 11.49
N ALA A 72 -2.94 18.88 12.54
CA ALA A 72 -4.10 19.75 12.50
C ALA A 72 -3.76 21.05 13.21
N ILE A 73 -4.06 22.19 12.58
CA ILE A 73 -3.82 23.52 13.12
C ILE A 73 -5.15 24.12 13.53
N PHE A 74 -5.32 24.32 14.83
CA PHE A 74 -6.48 24.98 15.43
C PHE A 74 -6.26 26.47 15.45
N VAL A 75 -7.22 27.24 14.93
CA VAL A 75 -7.15 28.68 14.77
C VAL A 75 -8.40 29.31 15.34
N PHE A 76 -8.22 30.25 16.26
CA PHE A 76 -9.26 31.13 16.74
C PHE A 76 -9.02 32.56 16.24
N GLU A 77 -9.98 33.13 15.51
CA GLU A 77 -9.90 34.48 14.95
C GLU A 77 -10.45 35.51 15.96
N LYS A 78 -9.62 36.41 16.49
CA LYS A 78 -10.01 37.40 17.49
C LYS A 78 -11.06 38.39 17.01
N ARG A 79 -11.23 38.59 15.69
CA ARG A 79 -12.31 39.40 15.12
C ARG A 79 -13.72 38.93 15.50
N ILE A 80 -13.89 37.67 15.84
CA ILE A 80 -15.18 37.14 16.33
C ILE A 80 -15.60 37.85 17.63
N LEU A 81 -14.63 38.32 18.40
CA LEU A 81 -14.84 38.99 19.66
C LEU A 81 -15.32 40.47 19.52
N ASP A 82 -15.31 41.05 18.32
CA ASP A 82 -15.60 42.47 18.13
C ASP A 82 -17.02 42.88 18.55
N LYS A 83 -17.92 41.90 18.62
CA LYS A 83 -19.31 42.07 19.09
C LYS A 83 -19.47 42.07 20.63
N PHE A 84 -18.41 41.74 21.39
CA PHE A 84 -18.45 41.61 22.83
C PHE A 84 -17.84 42.83 23.54
N SER A 85 -18.21 43.04 24.80
CA SER A 85 -17.59 44.03 25.66
C SER A 85 -16.11 43.76 25.89
N ARG A 86 -15.34 44.69 26.35
CA ARG A 86 -13.90 44.50 26.63
C ARG A 86 -13.67 43.43 27.68
N ASN A 87 -14.47 43.41 28.76
CA ASN A 87 -14.34 42.40 29.81
C ASN A 87 -14.71 41.02 29.33
N ASP A 88 -15.74 40.89 28.50
CA ASP A 88 -16.16 39.64 27.92
C ASP A 88 -15.11 39.09 26.95
N LYS A 89 -14.49 39.96 26.13
CA LYS A 89 -13.37 39.59 25.27
C LYS A 89 -12.21 39.00 26.05
N GLU A 90 -11.83 39.62 27.13
CA GLU A 90 -10.74 39.18 28.00
C GLU A 90 -11.09 37.83 28.67
N LEU A 91 -12.30 37.69 29.19
CA LEU A 91 -12.80 36.45 29.79
C LEU A 91 -12.79 35.28 28.81
N ILE A 92 -13.28 35.47 27.56
CA ILE A 92 -13.29 34.46 26.53
C ILE A 92 -11.86 34.05 26.18
N LEU A 93 -10.98 35.02 25.95
CA LEU A 93 -9.57 34.73 25.59
C LEU A 93 -8.84 33.98 26.70
N GLU A 94 -9.04 34.38 27.96
CA GLU A 94 -8.44 33.70 29.10
C GLU A 94 -8.94 32.28 29.25
N THR A 95 -10.23 32.06 29.06
CA THR A 95 -10.85 30.74 29.10
C THR A 95 -10.26 29.81 28.01
N LEU A 96 -10.18 30.26 26.76
CA LEU A 96 -9.58 29.50 25.68
C LEU A 96 -8.09 29.18 25.92
N LYS A 97 -7.32 30.19 26.39
CA LYS A 97 -5.90 30.01 26.73
C LYS A 97 -5.71 28.98 27.85
N ARG A 98 -6.53 29.04 28.89
CA ARG A 98 -6.50 28.09 30.01
C ARG A 98 -6.79 26.66 29.54
N GLY A 99 -7.78 26.46 28.67
CA GLY A 99 -8.12 25.15 28.09
C GLY A 99 -6.95 24.50 27.34
N ILE A 100 -6.30 25.27 26.48
CA ILE A 100 -5.16 24.75 25.71
C ILE A 100 -3.91 24.58 26.58
N ALA A 101 -3.68 25.45 27.54
CA ALA A 101 -2.60 25.29 28.52
C ALA A 101 -2.76 24.02 29.36
N GLN A 102 -4.00 23.66 29.72
CA GLN A 102 -4.28 22.39 30.42
C GLN A 102 -4.12 21.17 29.46
N LEU A 103 -4.69 21.23 28.27
CA LEU A 103 -4.53 20.20 27.25
C LEU A 103 -3.04 19.87 26.96
N THR A 104 -2.20 20.91 26.91
CA THR A 104 -0.76 20.75 26.65
C THR A 104 -0.03 19.97 27.74
N LYS A 105 -0.52 19.99 28.99
CA LYS A 105 0.06 19.24 30.11
C LYS A 105 -0.35 17.78 30.13
N LEU A 106 -1.51 17.43 29.56
CA LEU A 106 -2.08 16.10 29.60
C LEU A 106 -1.46 15.23 28.49
N ARG A 107 -1.08 14.00 28.87
CA ARG A 107 -0.53 13.00 27.93
C ARG A 107 -1.22 11.67 28.17
N HIS A 108 -2.16 11.34 27.31
CA HIS A 108 -2.88 10.08 27.33
C HIS A 108 -3.36 9.71 25.92
N PRO A 109 -3.42 8.40 25.54
CA PRO A 109 -3.85 8.00 24.20
C PRO A 109 -5.25 8.52 23.81
N GLN A 110 -6.16 8.73 24.76
CA GLN A 110 -7.53 9.19 24.51
C GLN A 110 -7.70 10.70 24.65
N ILE A 111 -6.62 11.45 24.87
CA ILE A 111 -6.62 12.92 24.90
C ILE A 111 -5.92 13.44 23.65
N LEU A 112 -6.45 14.52 23.05
CA LEU A 112 -5.90 15.12 21.84
C LEU A 112 -4.45 15.57 22.07
N THR A 113 -3.51 15.04 21.28
CA THR A 113 -2.08 15.29 21.47
C THR A 113 -1.66 16.62 20.86
N VAL A 114 -1.15 17.53 21.67
CA VAL A 114 -0.58 18.80 21.21
C VAL A 114 0.84 18.57 20.70
N GLN A 115 1.09 18.95 19.43
CA GLN A 115 2.40 18.92 18.78
C GLN A 115 3.15 20.25 18.90
N HIS A 116 2.41 21.37 18.96
CA HIS A 116 2.95 22.72 19.15
C HIS A 116 2.04 23.51 20.09
N PRO A 117 2.58 24.15 21.13
CA PRO A 117 1.79 24.89 22.12
C PRO A 117 1.05 26.07 21.50
N LEU A 118 0.18 26.69 22.31
CA LEU A 118 -0.60 27.84 21.91
C LEU A 118 0.29 29.05 21.63
N GLU A 119 0.14 29.60 20.44
CA GLU A 119 0.77 30.85 20.02
C GLU A 119 -0.29 31.96 19.81
N GLU A 120 0.07 33.15 20.19
CA GLU A 120 -0.81 34.31 20.08
C GLU A 120 -0.23 35.33 19.10
N SER A 121 -1.07 35.81 18.21
CA SER A 121 -0.80 37.00 17.40
C SER A 121 -1.78 38.12 17.68
N ARG A 122 -1.64 39.26 17.01
CA ARG A 122 -2.61 40.36 17.09
C ARG A 122 -4.01 39.85 16.75
N ASP A 123 -4.18 39.05 15.72
CA ASP A 123 -5.46 38.75 15.10
C ASP A 123 -5.96 37.33 15.42
N SER A 124 -5.10 36.45 15.95
CA SER A 124 -5.45 35.06 16.20
C SER A 124 -4.74 34.40 17.39
N LEU A 125 -5.36 33.33 17.89
CA LEU A 125 -4.72 32.29 18.68
C LEU A 125 -4.58 31.05 17.79
N ALA A 126 -3.47 30.32 17.87
CA ALA A 126 -3.29 29.10 17.11
C ALA A 126 -2.37 28.09 17.84
N PHE A 127 -2.64 26.80 17.67
CA PHE A 127 -1.80 25.69 18.15
C PHE A 127 -1.90 24.52 17.18
N ALA A 128 -0.97 23.55 17.25
CA ALA A 128 -0.98 22.39 16.39
C ALA A 128 -1.10 21.09 17.20
N THR A 129 -1.84 20.14 16.63
CA THR A 129 -2.11 18.81 17.23
C THR A 129 -1.82 17.67 16.23
N GLU A 130 -2.01 16.43 16.69
CA GLU A 130 -2.13 15.28 15.79
C GLU A 130 -3.21 15.54 14.73
N PRO A 131 -3.13 14.85 13.55
CA PRO A 131 -4.10 15.04 12.47
C PRO A 131 -5.53 14.75 12.93
N VAL A 132 -6.47 15.64 12.60
CA VAL A 132 -7.88 15.59 12.99
C VAL A 132 -8.74 15.45 11.74
N LEU A 133 -9.80 14.64 11.80
CA LEU A 133 -10.85 14.59 10.80
C LEU A 133 -11.90 15.67 11.06
N ALA A 134 -12.50 15.67 12.25
CA ALA A 134 -13.56 16.61 12.64
C ALA A 134 -13.85 16.55 14.14
N SER A 135 -14.65 17.49 14.68
CA SER A 135 -15.31 17.28 15.97
C SER A 135 -16.49 16.33 15.83
N LEU A 136 -16.89 15.68 16.92
CA LEU A 136 -18.08 14.84 16.93
C LEU A 136 -19.34 15.67 16.59
N ALA A 137 -19.38 16.94 16.95
CA ALA A 137 -20.45 17.85 16.57
C ALA A 137 -20.57 18.02 15.05
N ASN A 138 -19.43 18.19 14.35
CA ASN A 138 -19.43 18.26 12.88
C ASN A 138 -19.91 16.95 12.26
N VAL A 139 -19.48 15.80 12.80
CA VAL A 139 -19.89 14.46 12.36
C VAL A 139 -21.39 14.25 12.54
N LEU A 140 -21.98 14.82 13.61
CA LEU A 140 -23.41 14.75 13.89
C LEU A 140 -24.24 15.79 13.11
N GLY A 141 -23.59 16.59 12.24
CA GLY A 141 -24.29 17.51 11.34
C GLY A 141 -24.33 18.97 11.82
N ASN A 142 -23.65 19.33 12.91
CA ASN A 142 -23.45 20.74 13.26
C ASN A 142 -22.33 21.33 12.42
N HIS A 143 -22.71 22.10 11.39
CA HIS A 143 -21.77 22.67 10.42
C HIS A 143 -21.38 24.12 10.73
N ASN A 144 -21.57 24.58 11.94
CA ASN A 144 -21.18 25.92 12.32
C ASN A 144 -19.68 26.13 12.18
N ASN A 145 -19.31 27.29 11.65
CA ASN A 145 -17.91 27.65 11.42
C ASN A 145 -17.10 26.75 10.49
N LEU A 146 -17.78 26.01 9.60
CA LEU A 146 -17.19 25.23 8.52
C LEU A 146 -17.12 26.04 7.21
N PRO A 147 -16.20 25.68 6.28
CA PRO A 147 -16.14 26.30 4.96
C PRO A 147 -17.34 25.87 4.09
N GLN A 148 -17.66 26.69 3.09
CA GLN A 148 -18.62 26.36 2.05
C GLN A 148 -17.88 26.30 0.68
N PRO A 149 -18.01 25.21 -0.10
CA PRO A 149 -18.76 23.98 0.17
C PRO A 149 -18.17 23.16 1.32
N LEU A 150 -18.98 22.28 1.89
CA LEU A 150 -18.53 21.36 2.96
C LEU A 150 -17.36 20.50 2.50
N PRO A 151 -16.38 20.21 3.39
CA PRO A 151 -15.29 19.31 3.10
C PRO A 151 -15.83 17.94 2.64
N THR A 152 -15.23 17.37 1.60
CA THR A 152 -15.65 16.08 1.02
C THR A 152 -15.66 14.96 2.04
N ALA A 153 -14.69 14.96 2.95
CA ALA A 153 -14.60 13.97 4.02
C ALA A 153 -15.80 13.98 5.00
N LEU A 154 -16.52 15.12 5.13
CA LEU A 154 -17.68 15.25 6.03
C LEU A 154 -19.01 15.09 5.32
N LYS A 155 -19.07 15.28 4.01
CA LYS A 155 -20.34 15.39 3.27
C LYS A 155 -21.25 14.16 3.45
N ASP A 156 -20.65 12.96 3.43
CA ASP A 156 -21.38 11.68 3.53
C ASP A 156 -20.92 10.83 4.72
N TYR A 157 -20.23 11.46 5.67
CA TYR A 157 -19.66 10.75 6.81
C TYR A 157 -20.76 10.31 7.78
N LYS A 158 -20.89 9.01 7.95
CA LYS A 158 -21.80 8.38 8.93
C LYS A 158 -20.99 7.46 9.82
N LEU A 159 -21.24 7.55 11.12
CA LEU A 159 -20.62 6.66 12.10
C LEU A 159 -21.18 5.24 11.94
N HIS A 160 -20.32 4.26 11.90
CA HIS A 160 -20.71 2.85 12.03
C HIS A 160 -20.84 2.48 13.50
N ASP A 161 -21.63 1.48 13.80
CA ASP A 161 -21.89 1.02 15.18
C ASP A 161 -20.59 0.68 15.93
N VAL A 162 -19.63 0.01 15.28
CA VAL A 162 -18.31 -0.29 15.88
C VAL A 162 -17.50 0.97 16.20
N GLU A 163 -17.63 2.04 15.40
CA GLU A 163 -16.94 3.31 15.67
C GLU A 163 -17.56 4.03 16.88
N ILE A 164 -18.88 3.96 17.02
CA ILE A 164 -19.57 4.48 18.22
C ILE A 164 -19.16 3.69 19.45
N LYS A 165 -19.26 2.36 19.40
CA LYS A 165 -18.87 1.48 20.51
C LYS A 165 -17.44 1.75 20.95
N TYR A 166 -16.52 1.74 20.00
CA TYR A 166 -15.11 1.94 20.30
C TYR A 166 -14.80 3.35 20.75
N GLY A 167 -15.43 4.38 20.15
CA GLY A 167 -15.29 5.77 20.57
C GLY A 167 -15.78 5.99 22.01
N LEU A 168 -16.90 5.38 22.38
CA LEU A 168 -17.41 5.45 23.77
C LEU A 168 -16.47 4.76 24.76
N LEU A 169 -15.87 3.60 24.40
CA LEU A 169 -14.84 2.98 25.20
C LEU A 169 -13.63 3.89 25.38
N GLN A 170 -13.17 4.54 24.30
CA GLN A 170 -12.05 5.48 24.37
C GLN A 170 -12.34 6.67 25.29
N LEU A 171 -13.55 7.24 25.23
CA LEU A 171 -13.97 8.29 26.16
C LEU A 171 -13.97 7.80 27.61
N GLY A 172 -14.53 6.62 27.87
CA GLY A 172 -14.51 6.00 29.20
C GLY A 172 -13.10 5.78 29.76
N GLU A 173 -12.15 5.27 28.92
CA GLU A 173 -10.74 5.11 29.29
C GLU A 173 -10.10 6.49 29.58
N GLY A 174 -10.41 7.51 28.78
CA GLY A 174 -9.94 8.87 28.98
C GLY A 174 -10.43 9.46 30.32
N PHE A 175 -11.72 9.25 30.67
CA PHE A 175 -12.27 9.67 31.94
C PHE A 175 -11.73 8.86 33.12
N THR A 176 -11.44 7.58 32.93
CA THR A 176 -10.78 6.79 33.98
C THR A 176 -9.42 7.39 34.35
N PHE A 177 -8.64 7.82 33.35
CA PHE A 177 -7.38 8.55 33.56
C PHE A 177 -7.59 9.92 34.21
N LEU A 178 -8.53 10.73 33.69
CA LEU A 178 -8.77 12.07 34.21
C LEU A 178 -9.23 12.08 35.67
N HIS A 179 -10.18 11.20 36.03
CA HIS A 179 -10.77 11.12 37.34
C HIS A 179 -9.89 10.39 38.35
N GLY A 180 -9.23 9.28 37.91
CA GLY A 180 -8.41 8.42 38.75
C GLY A 180 -6.99 8.96 38.96
N ASP A 181 -6.26 9.16 37.88
CA ASP A 181 -4.84 9.47 37.94
C ASP A 181 -4.59 10.99 38.10
N VAL A 182 -5.24 11.80 37.25
CA VAL A 182 -5.03 13.27 37.25
C VAL A 182 -5.87 13.96 38.30
N LYS A 183 -7.01 13.39 38.71
CA LYS A 183 -8.03 13.98 39.59
C LYS A 183 -8.54 15.31 39.08
N LEU A 184 -8.88 15.34 37.79
CA LEU A 184 -9.36 16.50 37.06
C LEU A 184 -10.79 16.24 36.59
N LEU A 185 -11.68 17.23 36.76
CA LEU A 185 -13.01 17.27 36.15
C LEU A 185 -12.96 18.02 34.84
N HIS A 186 -13.60 17.49 33.82
CA HIS A 186 -13.69 18.11 32.49
C HIS A 186 -14.73 19.25 32.46
N ARG A 187 -15.91 19.01 33.01
CA ARG A 187 -17.04 19.96 33.20
C ARG A 187 -17.66 20.54 31.93
N ASN A 188 -17.30 20.07 30.77
CA ASN A 188 -17.89 20.50 29.50
C ASN A 188 -17.84 19.40 28.44
N LEU A 189 -18.15 18.14 28.80
CA LEU A 189 -18.23 17.07 27.82
C LEU A 189 -19.49 17.21 26.98
N CYS A 190 -19.30 17.53 25.72
CA CYS A 190 -20.33 17.67 24.70
C CYS A 190 -19.74 17.27 23.33
N PRO A 191 -20.51 17.09 22.26
CA PRO A 191 -19.98 16.72 20.95
C PRO A 191 -18.91 17.69 20.40
N GLU A 192 -18.95 18.94 20.80
CA GLU A 192 -17.98 19.98 20.40
C GLU A 192 -16.61 19.80 21.06
N SER A 193 -16.55 19.15 22.23
CA SER A 193 -15.34 18.85 22.99
C SER A 193 -14.77 17.44 22.73
N ILE A 194 -15.36 16.70 21.80
CA ILE A 194 -14.88 15.39 21.33
C ILE A 194 -14.39 15.56 19.91
N VAL A 195 -13.16 15.14 19.65
CA VAL A 195 -12.53 15.22 18.33
C VAL A 195 -12.26 13.83 17.81
N VAL A 196 -12.60 13.60 16.55
CA VAL A 196 -12.25 12.37 15.82
C VAL A 196 -10.97 12.65 15.04
N ASN A 197 -9.91 11.87 15.29
CA ASN A 197 -8.66 12.05 14.55
C ASN A 197 -8.73 11.42 13.15
N SER A 198 -7.70 11.61 12.31
CA SER A 198 -7.64 11.07 10.95
C SER A 198 -7.75 9.55 10.88
N HIS A 199 -7.44 8.83 11.96
CA HIS A 199 -7.57 7.39 12.06
C HIS A 199 -8.91 6.93 12.66
N GLY A 200 -9.88 7.82 12.89
CA GLY A 200 -11.18 7.50 13.47
C GLY A 200 -11.17 7.26 14.98
N ALA A 201 -10.09 7.60 15.70
CA ALA A 201 -10.05 7.53 17.17
C ALA A 201 -10.68 8.77 17.78
N TRP A 202 -11.49 8.57 18.83
CA TRP A 202 -12.09 9.66 19.56
C TRP A 202 -11.14 10.17 20.63
N LYS A 203 -10.99 11.49 20.70
CA LYS A 203 -10.08 12.20 21.60
C LYS A 203 -10.84 13.24 22.40
N ILE A 204 -10.58 13.29 23.71
CA ILE A 204 -11.11 14.32 24.58
C ILE A 204 -10.35 15.62 24.32
N PHE A 205 -11.10 16.71 24.13
CA PHE A 205 -10.66 18.07 23.91
C PHE A 205 -11.52 19.03 24.74
N GLY A 206 -11.28 20.34 24.71
CA GLY A 206 -12.16 21.34 25.34
C GLY A 206 -12.03 21.43 26.85
N PHE A 207 -10.81 21.51 27.38
CA PHE A 207 -10.50 21.64 28.81
C PHE A 207 -10.68 23.07 29.35
N ASP A 208 -11.46 23.89 28.66
CA ASP A 208 -11.64 25.32 28.92
C ASP A 208 -12.27 25.61 30.31
N PHE A 209 -13.12 24.69 30.79
CA PHE A 209 -13.87 24.78 32.03
C PHE A 209 -13.44 23.76 33.09
N CYS A 210 -12.35 23.06 32.88
CA CYS A 210 -11.89 21.98 33.75
C CYS A 210 -11.57 22.50 35.17
N ALA A 211 -11.78 21.67 36.16
CA ALA A 211 -11.44 21.90 37.53
C ALA A 211 -10.40 20.91 38.06
N LEU A 212 -9.28 21.46 38.57
CA LEU A 212 -8.24 20.68 39.22
C LEU A 212 -8.60 20.36 40.65
N ASN A 213 -8.15 19.21 41.14
CA ASN A 213 -8.26 18.88 42.57
C ASN A 213 -7.49 19.88 43.41
N GLN A 214 -8.16 20.38 44.46
CA GLN A 214 -7.61 21.33 45.43
C GLN A 214 -7.25 20.68 46.77
N SER A 215 -7.62 19.41 46.96
CA SER A 215 -7.31 18.71 48.20
C SER A 215 -5.83 18.39 48.33
N VAL A 216 -5.35 18.31 49.57
CA VAL A 216 -3.99 17.84 49.88
C VAL A 216 -3.92 16.33 49.57
N GLU A 217 -2.72 15.90 49.18
CA GLU A 217 -2.45 14.52 48.84
C GLU A 217 -2.87 13.56 49.99
N GLY A 218 -3.58 12.48 49.68
CA GLY A 218 -4.14 11.52 50.63
C GLY A 218 -5.55 11.84 51.15
N LYS A 219 -6.10 13.03 50.88
CA LYS A 219 -7.51 13.31 51.19
C LYS A 219 -8.41 13.05 50.00
N GLN A 220 -9.72 12.98 50.23
CA GLN A 220 -10.70 12.88 49.16
C GLN A 220 -10.60 14.09 48.23
N PRO A 221 -10.65 13.89 46.89
CA PRO A 221 -10.56 14.98 45.94
C PRO A 221 -11.67 16.03 46.17
N GLN A 222 -11.30 17.29 46.13
CA GLN A 222 -12.24 18.42 46.21
C GLN A 222 -11.98 19.36 45.03
N TRP A 223 -13.05 19.76 44.39
CA TRP A 223 -13.00 20.65 43.22
C TRP A 223 -13.75 21.95 43.53
N SER A 224 -13.25 23.08 42.98
CA SER A 224 -13.96 24.35 43.08
C SER A 224 -15.20 24.32 42.18
N TYR A 225 -16.32 24.70 42.75
CA TYR A 225 -17.52 24.97 41.98
C TYR A 225 -17.49 26.41 41.45
N VAL A 226 -17.89 26.61 40.22
CA VAL A 226 -18.12 27.91 39.59
C VAL A 226 -19.55 27.94 39.12
N GLU A 227 -20.33 28.86 39.63
CA GLU A 227 -21.74 29.03 39.27
C GLU A 227 -21.86 29.58 37.84
N TYR A 228 -22.93 29.22 37.15
CA TYR A 228 -23.26 29.78 35.83
C TYR A 228 -23.73 31.24 36.01
N ASP A 229 -23.00 32.16 35.38
CA ASP A 229 -23.27 33.59 35.41
C ASP A 229 -24.12 34.02 34.22
N ILE A 230 -25.37 34.42 34.46
CA ILE A 230 -26.30 34.90 33.44
C ILE A 230 -25.78 36.16 32.72
N SER A 231 -24.95 36.96 33.39
CA SER A 231 -24.35 38.16 32.81
C SER A 231 -23.15 37.89 31.89
N ALA A 232 -22.48 36.77 32.05
CA ALA A 232 -21.31 36.40 31.26
C ALA A 232 -21.72 35.76 29.91
N PRO A 233 -20.89 35.91 28.87
CA PRO A 233 -21.16 35.31 27.57
C PRO A 233 -21.26 33.75 27.65
N PRO A 234 -22.28 33.14 27.06
CA PRO A 234 -22.43 31.66 27.07
C PRO A 234 -21.21 30.93 26.57
N ILE A 235 -20.46 31.50 25.61
CA ILE A 235 -19.25 30.89 25.04
C ILE A 235 -18.06 30.86 26.02
N ALA A 236 -18.14 31.64 27.12
CA ALA A 236 -17.13 31.62 28.19
C ALA A 236 -17.55 30.72 29.36
N GLN A 237 -18.59 29.92 29.22
CA GLN A 237 -19.15 29.04 30.22
C GLN A 237 -19.41 27.64 29.63
N SER A 238 -19.54 26.64 30.49
CA SER A 238 -19.89 25.29 30.08
C SER A 238 -21.32 25.21 29.54
N ASN A 239 -21.51 24.31 28.57
CA ASN A 239 -22.79 24.13 27.89
C ASN A 239 -23.87 23.59 28.86
N LEU A 240 -24.94 24.37 29.09
CA LEU A 240 -26.03 24.06 30.03
C LEU A 240 -26.76 22.77 29.68
N ASP A 241 -26.88 22.44 28.38
CA ASP A 241 -27.65 21.27 27.91
C ASP A 241 -26.99 19.94 28.24
N TYR A 242 -25.71 19.95 28.67
CA TYR A 242 -24.97 18.77 29.08
C TYR A 242 -24.60 18.76 30.59
N GLN A 243 -25.02 19.77 31.33
CA GLN A 243 -24.72 19.88 32.74
C GLN A 243 -25.57 18.93 33.60
N ALA A 244 -24.95 18.37 34.63
CA ALA A 244 -25.62 17.50 35.58
C ALA A 244 -26.54 18.31 36.56
N PRO A 245 -27.63 17.72 37.08
CA PRO A 245 -28.56 18.37 38.00
C PRO A 245 -27.91 18.98 39.22
N GLU A 246 -26.94 18.33 39.86
CA GLU A 246 -26.24 18.83 41.03
C GLU A 246 -25.40 20.07 40.74
N CYS A 247 -24.92 20.25 39.49
CA CYS A 247 -24.18 21.43 39.09
C CYS A 247 -25.10 22.68 39.06
N ILE A 248 -26.35 22.50 38.66
CA ILE A 248 -27.28 23.58 38.41
C ILE A 248 -28.19 23.85 39.64
N LEU A 249 -28.59 22.78 40.36
CA LEU A 249 -29.56 22.86 41.44
C LEU A 249 -28.91 22.88 42.81
N ALA A 250 -27.76 22.20 43.01
CA ALA A 250 -27.11 22.05 44.31
C ALA A 250 -25.74 22.72 44.42
N SER A 251 -25.28 23.46 43.40
CA SER A 251 -23.98 24.15 43.35
C SER A 251 -22.82 23.24 43.75
N SER A 252 -22.87 21.99 43.28
CA SER A 252 -21.91 20.94 43.59
C SER A 252 -21.38 20.31 42.32
N VAL A 253 -20.09 19.89 42.32
CA VAL A 253 -19.45 19.20 41.19
C VAL A 253 -18.64 18.00 41.67
N GLY A 254 -18.61 16.98 40.86
CA GLY A 254 -17.86 15.77 41.12
C GLY A 254 -17.62 14.95 39.84
N THR A 255 -16.91 13.83 39.97
CA THR A 255 -16.66 12.92 38.82
C THR A 255 -17.97 12.41 38.20
N ALA A 256 -18.98 12.21 39.02
CA ALA A 256 -20.32 11.80 38.58
C ALA A 256 -21.01 12.85 37.66
N SER A 257 -20.61 14.13 37.72
CA SER A 257 -21.16 15.17 36.86
C SER A 257 -20.66 14.98 35.40
N ASP A 258 -19.39 14.67 35.21
CA ASP A 258 -18.85 14.33 33.86
C ASP A 258 -19.46 13.04 33.32
N ILE A 259 -19.79 12.09 34.19
CA ILE A 259 -20.49 10.85 33.77
C ILE A 259 -21.91 11.12 33.29
N PHE A 260 -22.62 12.07 33.93
CA PHE A 260 -23.91 12.54 33.44
C PHE A 260 -23.77 13.16 32.04
N SER A 261 -22.77 14.02 31.82
CA SER A 261 -22.50 14.66 30.53
C SER A 261 -22.17 13.59 29.46
N LEU A 262 -21.41 12.52 29.81
CA LEU A 262 -21.17 11.39 28.93
C LEU A 262 -22.48 10.66 28.57
N GLY A 263 -23.37 10.45 29.56
CA GLY A 263 -24.71 9.89 29.34
C GLY A 263 -25.55 10.73 28.37
N MET A 264 -25.45 12.06 28.45
CA MET A 264 -26.10 13.00 27.52
C MET A 264 -25.52 12.85 26.08
N VAL A 265 -24.19 12.71 25.93
CA VAL A 265 -23.54 12.46 24.64
C VAL A 265 -24.02 11.14 24.04
N ILE A 266 -24.10 10.06 24.84
CA ILE A 266 -24.59 8.75 24.37
C ILE A 266 -26.06 8.86 23.94
N TYR A 267 -26.88 9.60 24.68
CA TYR A 267 -28.29 9.84 24.31
C TYR A 267 -28.38 10.54 22.93
N VAL A 268 -27.62 11.62 22.71
CA VAL A 268 -27.59 12.35 21.42
C VAL A 268 -27.17 11.46 20.27
N LEU A 269 -26.16 10.62 20.48
CA LEU A 269 -25.66 9.68 19.45
C LEU A 269 -26.73 8.67 18.97
N HIS A 270 -27.66 8.28 19.86
CA HIS A 270 -28.69 7.28 19.55
C HIS A 270 -30.06 7.88 19.30
N SER A 271 -30.26 9.18 19.61
CA SER A 271 -31.53 9.86 19.37
C SER A 271 -31.72 10.15 17.88
N PRO A 272 -32.96 10.12 17.36
CA PRO A 272 -33.25 10.44 15.97
C PRO A 272 -32.85 11.91 15.68
N LYS A 273 -32.13 12.11 14.58
CA LYS A 273 -31.61 13.42 14.18
C LYS A 273 -30.70 14.09 15.22
N ASN A 274 -30.09 13.32 16.12
CA ASN A 274 -29.19 13.80 17.17
C ASN A 274 -29.84 14.85 18.08
N LEU A 275 -31.10 14.63 18.41
CA LEU A 275 -31.86 15.55 19.27
C LEU A 275 -31.34 15.50 20.71
N LEU A 276 -31.23 16.68 21.32
CA LEU A 276 -30.94 16.82 22.73
C LEU A 276 -32.13 16.35 23.60
N LEU A 277 -31.83 15.96 24.83
CA LEU A 277 -32.86 15.60 25.80
C LEU A 277 -33.70 16.84 26.18
N HIS A 278 -33.09 18.02 26.21
CA HIS A 278 -33.70 19.34 26.33
C HIS A 278 -32.82 20.38 25.64
N GLU A 279 -33.44 21.48 25.26
CA GLU A 279 -32.76 22.65 24.70
C GLU A 279 -33.01 23.86 25.56
N SER A 280 -32.04 24.24 26.39
CA SER A 280 -32.14 25.41 27.23
C SER A 280 -32.00 26.71 26.45
N ASN A 281 -31.34 26.70 25.29
CA ASN A 281 -30.96 27.88 24.52
C ASN A 281 -30.16 28.90 25.36
N ASN A 282 -29.27 28.40 26.24
CA ASN A 282 -28.51 29.17 27.24
C ASN A 282 -29.38 29.94 28.29
N ASP A 283 -30.61 29.51 28.48
CA ASP A 283 -31.49 30.04 29.51
C ASP A 283 -31.42 29.16 30.76
N LEU A 284 -30.78 29.66 31.82
CA LEU A 284 -30.58 28.98 33.10
C LEU A 284 -31.90 28.60 33.74
N LEU A 285 -32.94 29.45 33.62
CA LEU A 285 -34.24 29.19 34.26
C LEU A 285 -34.96 28.01 33.61
N LYS A 286 -34.92 27.94 32.29
CA LYS A 286 -35.47 26.78 31.56
C LYS A 286 -34.72 25.49 31.90
N CYS A 287 -33.39 25.56 31.99
CA CYS A 287 -32.53 24.43 32.38
C CYS A 287 -32.90 23.98 33.82
N LYS A 288 -33.00 24.89 34.80
CA LYS A 288 -33.43 24.57 36.15
C LYS A 288 -34.80 23.88 36.18
N GLN A 289 -35.82 24.44 35.55
CA GLN A 289 -37.17 23.90 35.50
C GLN A 289 -37.19 22.46 34.86
N PHE A 290 -36.38 22.28 33.83
CA PHE A 290 -36.26 20.92 33.24
C PHE A 290 -35.61 19.93 34.22
N LEU A 291 -34.49 20.28 34.82
CA LEU A 291 -33.73 19.40 35.70
C LEU A 291 -34.48 19.08 37.00
N GLU A 292 -35.24 20.01 37.55
CA GLU A 292 -36.12 19.76 38.72
C GLU A 292 -37.18 18.68 38.47
N ASN A 293 -37.72 18.64 37.25
CA ASN A 293 -38.77 17.69 36.87
C ASN A 293 -38.22 16.43 36.17
N PHE A 294 -36.92 16.41 35.86
CA PHE A 294 -36.30 15.35 35.13
C PHE A 294 -36.14 14.09 35.96
N LYS A 295 -36.59 12.95 35.38
CA LYS A 295 -36.34 11.60 35.93
C LYS A 295 -35.84 10.73 34.80
N SER A 296 -34.76 10.04 35.00
CA SER A 296 -34.18 9.13 34.00
C SER A 296 -35.12 8.00 33.57
N SER A 297 -36.06 7.63 34.47
CA SER A 297 -37.13 6.67 34.16
C SER A 297 -38.14 7.15 33.12
N ASN A 298 -38.25 8.47 32.91
CA ASN A 298 -39.17 9.08 31.94
C ASN A 298 -38.60 9.13 30.51
N ILE A 299 -37.31 8.73 30.31
CA ILE A 299 -36.71 8.66 29.00
C ILE A 299 -37.34 7.51 28.23
N THR A 300 -37.91 7.84 27.07
CA THR A 300 -38.52 6.83 26.20
C THR A 300 -37.45 5.88 25.66
N ASP A 301 -37.60 4.57 25.84
CA ASP A 301 -36.68 3.54 25.38
C ASP A 301 -36.41 3.61 23.87
N ARG A 302 -37.31 4.21 23.09
CA ARG A 302 -37.15 4.43 21.65
C ARG A 302 -35.94 5.32 21.29
N TYR A 303 -35.53 6.18 22.20
CA TYR A 303 -34.42 7.13 22.01
C TYR A 303 -33.14 6.70 22.74
N LEU A 304 -33.17 5.52 23.33
CA LEU A 304 -32.04 4.91 24.00
C LEU A 304 -31.36 3.86 23.10
N PRO A 305 -30.11 3.50 23.41
CA PRO A 305 -29.42 2.43 22.68
C PRO A 305 -30.24 1.14 22.59
N THR A 306 -30.12 0.42 21.49
CA THR A 306 -30.77 -0.88 21.27
C THR A 306 -30.22 -1.96 22.19
N SER A 307 -28.92 -1.90 22.53
CA SER A 307 -28.27 -2.80 23.49
C SER A 307 -28.81 -2.56 24.89
N GLU A 308 -29.33 -3.61 25.52
CA GLU A 308 -29.88 -3.56 26.88
C GLU A 308 -28.87 -3.08 27.90
N SER A 309 -27.65 -3.66 27.87
CA SER A 309 -26.54 -3.32 28.78
C SER A 309 -26.18 -1.82 28.73
N LEU A 310 -26.09 -1.23 27.52
CA LEU A 310 -25.82 0.20 27.38
C LEU A 310 -27.03 1.05 27.79
N ARG A 311 -28.25 0.62 27.45
CA ARG A 311 -29.49 1.32 27.80
C ARG A 311 -29.66 1.48 29.31
N ASP A 312 -29.47 0.42 30.04
CA ASP A 312 -29.60 0.45 31.51
C ASP A 312 -28.48 1.26 32.14
N THR A 313 -27.26 1.16 31.61
CA THR A 313 -26.14 2.01 32.01
C THR A 313 -26.43 3.49 31.76
N VAL A 314 -26.97 3.88 30.60
CA VAL A 314 -27.33 5.27 30.30
C VAL A 314 -28.40 5.79 31.25
N LYS A 315 -29.43 4.97 31.58
CA LYS A 315 -30.43 5.36 32.58
C LYS A 315 -29.81 5.63 33.96
N LEU A 316 -28.80 4.84 34.35
CA LEU A 316 -28.05 5.08 35.58
C LEU A 316 -27.15 6.33 35.46
N MET A 317 -26.46 6.55 34.36
CA MET A 317 -25.61 7.72 34.13
C MET A 317 -26.42 9.03 34.19
N LEU A 318 -27.65 9.00 33.70
CA LEU A 318 -28.59 10.14 33.71
C LEU A 318 -29.43 10.21 34.99
N HIS A 319 -29.11 9.43 36.01
CA HIS A 319 -29.86 9.47 37.27
C HIS A 319 -29.66 10.80 38.00
N HIS A 320 -30.72 11.32 38.63
CA HIS A 320 -30.68 12.62 39.33
C HIS A 320 -29.69 12.59 40.51
N ASN A 321 -29.68 11.51 41.33
CA ASN A 321 -28.68 11.33 42.39
C ASN A 321 -27.33 10.91 41.82
N PRO A 322 -26.23 11.71 42.00
CA PRO A 322 -24.90 11.39 41.48
C PRO A 322 -24.28 10.10 42.08
N GLU A 323 -24.67 9.69 43.29
CA GLU A 323 -24.14 8.48 43.94
C GLU A 323 -24.59 7.19 43.26
N LEU A 324 -25.69 7.21 42.52
CA LEU A 324 -26.21 6.03 41.78
C LEU A 324 -25.61 5.90 40.38
N ARG A 325 -24.87 6.90 39.92
CA ARG A 325 -24.20 6.85 38.61
C ARG A 325 -22.96 5.96 38.68
N PRO A 326 -22.68 5.18 37.62
CA PRO A 326 -21.43 4.42 37.56
C PRO A 326 -20.25 5.40 37.50
N ASP A 327 -19.10 4.99 38.03
CA ASP A 327 -17.86 5.70 37.77
C ASP A 327 -17.29 5.33 36.37
N ALA A 328 -16.26 6.04 35.91
CA ALA A 328 -15.65 5.80 34.61
C ALA A 328 -15.07 4.39 34.47
N HIS A 329 -14.52 3.81 35.56
CA HIS A 329 -13.96 2.48 35.58
C HIS A 329 -15.03 1.38 35.49
N GLN A 330 -16.20 1.61 36.09
CA GLN A 330 -17.35 0.73 35.93
C GLN A 330 -17.92 0.79 34.51
N PHE A 331 -17.99 2.01 33.94
CA PHE A 331 -18.49 2.22 32.58
C PHE A 331 -17.68 1.44 31.53
N VAL A 332 -16.34 1.46 31.56
CA VAL A 332 -15.52 0.75 30.59
C VAL A 332 -15.59 -0.78 30.67
N LYS A 333 -16.20 -1.32 31.72
CA LYS A 333 -16.34 -2.77 31.96
C LYS A 333 -17.69 -3.35 31.59
N ILE A 334 -18.64 -2.54 31.10
CA ILE A 334 -19.95 -3.04 30.70
C ILE A 334 -19.85 -4.00 29.50
N ASP A 335 -20.77 -4.96 29.42
CA ASP A 335 -20.78 -5.97 28.37
C ASP A 335 -20.90 -5.41 26.93
N TYR A 336 -21.42 -4.19 26.80
CA TYR A 336 -21.51 -3.49 25.52
C TYR A 336 -20.18 -3.41 24.79
N PHE A 337 -19.06 -3.33 25.51
CA PHE A 337 -17.71 -3.26 24.94
C PHE A 337 -17.06 -4.62 24.71
N THR A 338 -17.76 -5.72 24.97
CA THR A 338 -17.25 -7.08 24.71
C THR A 338 -17.37 -7.50 23.24
N ASP A 339 -17.92 -6.64 22.38
CA ASP A 339 -18.04 -6.80 20.94
C ASP A 339 -16.70 -7.14 20.27
N ILE A 340 -16.72 -8.07 19.30
CA ILE A 340 -15.51 -8.55 18.62
C ILE A 340 -14.78 -7.42 17.90
N GLY A 341 -15.51 -6.53 17.24
CA GLY A 341 -14.93 -5.39 16.55
C GLY A 341 -14.19 -4.45 17.52
N VAL A 342 -14.84 -4.14 18.65
CA VAL A 342 -14.26 -3.31 19.73
C VAL A 342 -13.01 -3.96 20.32
N LYS A 343 -13.07 -5.25 20.62
CA LYS A 343 -11.91 -6.02 21.11
C LYS A 343 -10.78 -5.98 20.11
N THR A 344 -11.06 -6.20 18.81
CA THR A 344 -10.05 -6.18 17.76
C THR A 344 -9.33 -4.82 17.67
N LEU A 345 -10.09 -3.72 17.71
CA LEU A 345 -9.51 -2.37 17.68
C LEU A 345 -8.71 -2.06 18.95
N ASN A 346 -9.18 -2.49 20.10
CA ASN A 346 -8.47 -2.32 21.38
C ASN A 346 -7.16 -3.13 21.41
N TYR A 347 -7.15 -4.33 20.83
CA TYR A 347 -5.95 -5.14 20.69
C TYR A 347 -4.92 -4.46 19.78
N LEU A 348 -5.36 -3.92 18.64
CA LEU A 348 -4.49 -3.20 17.73
C LEU A 348 -3.84 -1.96 18.35
N ASP A 349 -4.57 -1.23 19.20
CA ASP A 349 -4.04 -0.05 19.88
C ASP A 349 -2.99 -0.41 20.96
N LYS A 350 -3.10 -1.59 21.58
CA LYS A 350 -2.21 -2.08 22.64
C LYS A 350 -1.14 -3.05 22.16
N ILE A 351 -1.08 -3.36 20.87
CA ILE A 351 -0.26 -4.41 20.27
C ILE A 351 1.24 -4.26 20.51
N PHE A 352 1.72 -3.02 20.74
CA PHE A 352 3.13 -2.75 21.04
C PHE A 352 3.58 -3.30 22.39
N GLN A 353 2.63 -3.61 23.28
CA GLN A 353 2.91 -4.17 24.61
C GLN A 353 3.12 -5.69 24.56
N TRP A 354 2.85 -6.33 23.41
CA TRP A 354 2.80 -7.76 23.26
C TRP A 354 4.09 -8.31 22.65
N ASP A 355 4.42 -9.54 23.02
CA ASP A 355 5.51 -10.27 22.40
C ASP A 355 5.17 -10.75 20.99
N ASN A 356 6.18 -11.20 20.23
CA ASN A 356 5.99 -11.65 18.86
C ASN A 356 5.11 -12.91 18.75
N LEU A 357 5.05 -13.76 19.76
CA LEU A 357 4.22 -14.95 19.75
C LEU A 357 2.73 -14.57 19.85
N GLN A 358 2.39 -13.74 20.82
CA GLN A 358 1.04 -13.20 20.99
C GLN A 358 0.57 -12.43 19.75
N LYS A 359 1.44 -11.58 19.20
CA LYS A 359 1.18 -10.87 17.94
C LYS A 359 0.89 -11.82 16.79
N SER A 360 1.70 -12.87 16.62
CA SER A 360 1.53 -13.83 15.53
C SER A 360 0.20 -14.59 15.63
N GLN A 361 -0.21 -14.99 16.85
CA GLN A 361 -1.50 -15.64 17.09
C GLN A 361 -2.67 -14.71 16.74
N PHE A 362 -2.61 -13.44 17.17
CA PHE A 362 -3.62 -12.46 16.84
C PHE A 362 -3.71 -12.22 15.33
N TYR A 363 -2.58 -11.99 14.66
CA TYR A 363 -2.57 -11.71 13.22
C TYR A 363 -3.03 -12.89 12.37
N LYS A 364 -2.82 -14.13 12.78
CA LYS A 364 -3.38 -15.32 12.10
C LYS A 364 -4.91 -15.30 12.05
N GLY A 365 -5.56 -14.85 13.13
CA GLY A 365 -7.02 -14.75 13.22
C GLY A 365 -7.60 -13.48 12.58
N LEU A 366 -6.79 -12.44 12.45
CA LEU A 366 -7.25 -11.10 12.05
C LEU A 366 -7.99 -11.07 10.70
N PRO A 367 -7.59 -11.77 9.61
CA PRO A 367 -8.30 -11.72 8.34
C PRO A 367 -9.78 -12.13 8.43
N GLN A 368 -10.13 -13.05 9.35
CA GLN A 368 -11.52 -13.46 9.57
C GLN A 368 -12.30 -12.39 10.33
N LEU A 369 -11.65 -11.70 11.27
CA LEU A 369 -12.24 -10.62 12.04
C LEU A 369 -12.52 -9.38 11.16
N LEU A 370 -11.63 -9.10 10.20
CA LEU A 370 -11.78 -7.99 9.26
C LEU A 370 -13.06 -8.08 8.43
N LYS A 371 -13.57 -9.30 8.16
CA LYS A 371 -14.84 -9.49 7.43
C LYS A 371 -16.05 -8.88 8.14
N GLN A 372 -15.96 -8.67 9.45
CA GLN A 372 -17.02 -8.11 10.26
C GLN A 372 -16.88 -6.59 10.45
N LEU A 373 -15.74 -6.02 10.04
CA LEU A 373 -15.49 -4.60 10.20
C LEU A 373 -15.89 -3.82 8.94
N PRO A 374 -16.41 -2.60 9.09
CA PRO A 374 -16.67 -1.71 7.96
C PRO A 374 -15.39 -1.39 7.20
N HIS A 375 -15.49 -1.29 5.87
CA HIS A 375 -14.35 -1.03 4.99
C HIS A 375 -13.53 0.22 5.40
N ARG A 376 -14.22 1.32 5.74
CA ARG A 376 -13.57 2.54 6.21
C ARG A 376 -12.72 2.32 7.47
N VAL A 377 -13.21 1.52 8.41
CA VAL A 377 -12.47 1.19 9.64
C VAL A 377 -11.22 0.37 9.31
N ILE A 378 -11.30 -0.55 8.33
CA ILE A 378 -10.15 -1.32 7.87
C ILE A 378 -9.10 -0.37 7.28
N LEU A 379 -9.47 0.52 6.36
CA LEU A 379 -8.54 1.42 5.67
C LEU A 379 -7.87 2.43 6.62
N HIS A 380 -8.66 3.09 7.47
CA HIS A 380 -8.15 4.23 8.23
C HIS A 380 -7.73 3.88 9.67
N ARG A 381 -8.18 2.73 10.21
CA ARG A 381 -7.87 2.36 11.59
C ARG A 381 -6.98 1.12 11.68
N VAL A 382 -7.34 0.05 10.95
CA VAL A 382 -6.60 -1.22 11.03
C VAL A 382 -5.29 -1.14 10.26
N LEU A 383 -5.33 -0.74 8.99
CA LEU A 383 -4.13 -0.72 8.13
C LEU A 383 -2.99 0.14 8.69
N PRO A 384 -3.19 1.35 9.23
CA PRO A 384 -2.10 2.13 9.82
C PRO A 384 -1.42 1.45 11.00
N ALA A 385 -2.16 0.63 11.78
CA ALA A 385 -1.58 -0.17 12.84
C ALA A 385 -0.73 -1.32 12.28
N LEU A 386 -1.21 -1.99 11.21
CA LEU A 386 -0.48 -3.06 10.54
C LEU A 386 0.80 -2.57 9.84
N TYR A 387 0.78 -1.37 9.26
CA TYR A 387 1.95 -0.80 8.60
C TYR A 387 3.13 -0.57 9.54
N LYS A 388 2.87 -0.31 10.81
CA LYS A 388 3.93 -0.20 11.83
C LYS A 388 4.66 -1.51 12.05
N GLU A 389 3.98 -2.65 11.88
CA GLU A 389 4.60 -3.98 11.99
C GLU A 389 5.38 -4.39 10.75
N LEU A 390 5.24 -3.71 9.61
CA LEU A 390 6.06 -3.96 8.42
C LEU A 390 7.55 -3.62 8.62
N PHE A 391 7.89 -2.91 9.69
CA PHE A 391 9.29 -2.71 10.13
C PHE A 391 9.86 -3.89 10.94
N ASN A 392 9.05 -4.91 11.24
CA ASN A 392 9.42 -6.11 11.95
C ASN A 392 9.37 -7.33 11.00
N PRO A 393 10.48 -7.70 10.30
CA PRO A 393 10.45 -8.70 9.25
C PRO A 393 9.84 -10.05 9.65
N PRO A 394 10.10 -10.62 10.85
CA PRO A 394 9.44 -11.85 11.29
C PRO A 394 7.92 -11.79 11.38
N MET A 395 7.34 -10.59 11.53
CA MET A 395 5.88 -10.43 11.64
C MET A 395 5.21 -10.18 10.28
N ILE A 396 5.93 -9.76 9.28
CA ILE A 396 5.37 -9.43 7.95
C ILE A 396 4.54 -10.60 7.38
N PRO A 397 4.99 -11.88 7.38
CA PRO A 397 4.20 -12.98 6.83
C PRO A 397 2.84 -13.16 7.51
N PHE A 398 2.71 -12.78 8.80
CA PHE A 398 1.46 -12.87 9.55
C PHE A 398 0.53 -11.68 9.30
N VAL A 399 1.10 -10.52 9.03
CA VAL A 399 0.37 -9.27 8.78
C VAL A 399 -0.15 -9.19 7.34
N LEU A 400 0.63 -9.69 6.37
CA LEU A 400 0.32 -9.63 4.94
C LEU A 400 -1.06 -10.18 4.58
N PRO A 401 -1.57 -11.32 5.09
CA PRO A 401 -2.91 -11.81 4.75
C PRO A 401 -4.02 -10.81 5.08
N SER A 402 -3.87 -10.03 6.16
CA SER A 402 -4.82 -8.98 6.51
C SER A 402 -4.74 -7.77 5.56
N ILE A 403 -3.54 -7.40 5.14
CA ILE A 403 -3.35 -6.34 4.14
C ILE A 403 -3.90 -6.79 2.78
N ILE A 404 -3.68 -8.04 2.38
CA ILE A 404 -4.20 -8.61 1.14
C ILE A 404 -5.73 -8.60 1.15
N TYR A 405 -6.37 -8.99 2.26
CA TYR A 405 -7.82 -8.88 2.39
C TYR A 405 -8.31 -7.43 2.19
N ALA A 406 -7.60 -6.45 2.76
CA ALA A 406 -7.93 -5.05 2.52
C ALA A 406 -7.74 -4.65 1.05
N MET A 407 -6.70 -5.15 0.36
CA MET A 407 -6.49 -4.94 -1.08
C MET A 407 -7.61 -5.53 -1.93
N GLU A 408 -8.14 -6.71 -1.58
CA GLU A 408 -9.24 -7.37 -2.29
C GLU A 408 -10.53 -6.57 -2.23
N THR A 409 -10.76 -5.87 -1.12
CA THR A 409 -11.99 -5.10 -0.85
C THR A 409 -11.89 -3.65 -1.27
N SER A 410 -10.67 -3.13 -1.56
CA SER A 410 -10.42 -1.74 -1.92
C SER A 410 -10.61 -1.46 -3.40
N SER A 411 -11.00 -0.23 -3.72
CA SER A 411 -10.95 0.30 -5.10
C SER A 411 -9.50 0.50 -5.54
N VAL A 412 -9.28 0.69 -6.85
CA VAL A 412 -7.93 0.94 -7.40
C VAL A 412 -7.36 2.26 -6.88
N GLU A 413 -8.22 3.27 -6.67
CA GLU A 413 -7.84 4.57 -6.13
C GLU A 413 -7.41 4.45 -4.67
N GLU A 414 -8.21 3.78 -3.83
CA GLU A 414 -7.90 3.53 -2.43
C GLU A 414 -6.62 2.71 -2.26
N PHE A 415 -6.42 1.70 -3.10
CA PHE A 415 -5.19 0.92 -3.10
C PHE A 415 -3.97 1.80 -3.37
N ARG A 416 -4.03 2.69 -4.37
CA ARG A 416 -2.91 3.58 -4.73
C ARG A 416 -2.62 4.62 -3.66
N GLU A 417 -3.66 5.13 -3.00
CA GLU A 417 -3.53 6.20 -2.01
C GLU A 417 -3.10 5.66 -0.65
N TYR A 418 -3.75 4.61 -0.15
CA TYR A 418 -3.60 4.16 1.24
C TYR A 418 -2.72 2.92 1.39
N ILE A 419 -2.69 1.99 0.42
CA ILE A 419 -2.03 0.70 0.60
C ILE A 419 -0.66 0.64 -0.08
N LEU A 420 -0.59 0.97 -1.37
CA LEU A 420 0.61 0.83 -2.18
C LEU A 420 1.87 1.52 -1.61
N PRO A 421 1.80 2.78 -1.13
CA PRO A 421 2.99 3.47 -0.60
C PRO A 421 3.63 2.72 0.56
N ASN A 422 2.81 2.04 1.38
CA ASN A 422 3.24 1.34 2.58
C ASN A 422 3.77 -0.07 2.30
N ILE A 423 3.23 -0.77 1.29
CA ILE A 423 3.70 -2.13 0.95
C ILE A 423 4.85 -2.14 -0.06
N LYS A 424 5.15 -1.01 -0.69
CA LYS A 424 6.19 -0.93 -1.72
C LYS A 424 7.56 -1.39 -1.21
N SER A 425 7.92 -1.07 0.02
CA SER A 425 9.14 -1.54 0.65
C SER A 425 9.15 -3.06 0.87
N VAL A 426 7.99 -3.66 1.14
CA VAL A 426 7.84 -5.11 1.35
C VAL A 426 8.06 -5.89 0.06
N LEU A 427 7.69 -5.32 -1.10
CA LEU A 427 7.94 -5.92 -2.42
C LEU A 427 9.43 -6.10 -2.73
N THR A 428 10.31 -5.41 -2.02
CA THR A 428 11.77 -5.50 -2.20
C THR A 428 12.46 -6.47 -1.23
N LEU A 429 11.72 -7.00 -0.24
CA LEU A 429 12.26 -7.89 0.77
C LEU A 429 12.31 -9.34 0.26
N ASP A 430 13.42 -10.01 0.51
CA ASP A 430 13.64 -11.42 0.15
C ASP A 430 13.64 -12.34 1.37
N ASP A 431 13.85 -11.80 2.57
CA ASP A 431 13.91 -12.54 3.82
C ASP A 431 12.93 -11.92 4.85
N PRO A 432 12.10 -12.76 5.50
CA PRO A 432 11.92 -14.20 5.34
C PRO A 432 11.19 -14.58 4.04
N PRO A 433 11.50 -15.78 3.43
CA PRO A 433 10.97 -16.17 2.11
C PRO A 433 9.46 -16.32 2.07
N GLN A 434 8.81 -16.48 3.23
CA GLN A 434 7.35 -16.50 3.36
C GLN A 434 6.69 -15.19 2.87
N ILE A 435 7.39 -14.07 2.94
CA ILE A 435 6.91 -12.78 2.40
C ILE A 435 6.66 -12.92 0.89
N SER A 436 7.71 -13.32 0.17
CA SER A 436 7.64 -13.53 -1.27
C SER A 436 6.62 -14.61 -1.64
N LEU A 437 6.50 -15.68 -0.83
CA LEU A 437 5.52 -16.74 -1.05
C LEU A 437 4.08 -16.21 -0.99
N VAL A 438 3.73 -15.46 0.06
CA VAL A 438 2.39 -14.89 0.23
C VAL A 438 2.08 -13.87 -0.88
N LEU A 439 3.03 -13.04 -1.26
CA LEU A 439 2.85 -12.07 -2.35
C LEU A 439 2.66 -12.76 -3.70
N MET A 440 3.39 -13.85 -3.98
CA MET A 440 3.25 -14.62 -5.21
C MET A 440 1.93 -15.39 -5.28
N GLN A 441 1.41 -15.89 -4.17
CA GLN A 441 0.07 -16.50 -4.13
C GLN A 441 -1.03 -15.53 -4.57
N HIS A 442 -0.84 -14.22 -4.36
CA HIS A 442 -1.78 -13.16 -4.71
C HIS A 442 -1.26 -12.27 -5.86
N ALA A 443 -0.38 -12.82 -6.70
CA ALA A 443 0.21 -12.08 -7.82
C ALA A 443 -0.86 -11.52 -8.78
N ASP A 444 -1.91 -12.27 -9.08
CA ASP A 444 -3.02 -11.83 -9.94
C ASP A 444 -3.76 -10.61 -9.37
N LEU A 445 -3.91 -10.53 -8.05
CA LEU A 445 -4.48 -9.36 -7.38
C LEU A 445 -3.58 -8.12 -7.54
N LEU A 446 -2.28 -8.29 -7.31
CA LEU A 446 -1.29 -7.22 -7.50
C LEU A 446 -1.27 -6.72 -8.94
N LEU A 447 -1.30 -7.63 -9.93
CA LEU A 447 -1.32 -7.29 -11.35
C LEU A 447 -2.60 -6.53 -11.75
N ARG A 448 -3.73 -6.82 -11.11
CA ARG A 448 -4.99 -6.13 -11.36
C ARG A 448 -5.03 -4.71 -10.79
N LEU A 449 -4.43 -4.51 -9.62
CA LEU A 449 -4.48 -3.22 -8.90
C LEU A 449 -3.36 -2.25 -9.29
N CYS A 450 -2.19 -2.77 -9.70
CA CYS A 450 -1.03 -1.96 -10.03
C CYS A 450 -1.08 -1.41 -11.46
N THR A 451 -0.48 -0.25 -11.66
CA THR A 451 -0.26 0.30 -13.00
C THR A 451 0.89 -0.43 -13.70
N THR A 452 0.92 -0.35 -15.03
CA THR A 452 1.99 -0.94 -15.84
C THR A 452 3.39 -0.45 -15.43
N GLU A 453 3.51 0.78 -14.96
CA GLU A 453 4.77 1.34 -14.46
C GLU A 453 5.23 0.64 -13.18
N ILE A 454 4.32 0.45 -12.21
CA ILE A 454 4.62 -0.22 -10.94
C ILE A 454 4.92 -1.70 -11.18
N ILE A 455 4.21 -2.33 -12.11
CA ILE A 455 4.50 -3.72 -12.51
C ILE A 455 5.95 -3.83 -13.00
N LYS A 456 6.40 -2.90 -13.86
CA LYS A 456 7.77 -2.89 -14.38
C LYS A 456 8.82 -2.56 -13.32
N THR A 457 8.57 -1.60 -12.43
CA THR A 457 9.56 -1.11 -11.47
C THR A 457 9.67 -1.95 -10.21
N ASP A 458 8.57 -2.53 -9.73
CA ASP A 458 8.50 -3.17 -8.42
C ASP A 458 8.16 -4.68 -8.53
N ILE A 459 7.15 -5.06 -9.34
CA ILE A 459 6.69 -6.45 -9.41
C ILE A 459 7.62 -7.32 -10.27
N VAL A 460 8.06 -6.85 -11.44
CA VAL A 460 8.98 -7.62 -12.29
C VAL A 460 10.29 -7.94 -11.58
N PRO A 461 10.97 -7.00 -10.89
CA PRO A 461 12.15 -7.34 -10.09
C PRO A 461 11.88 -8.38 -9.00
N MET A 462 10.71 -8.32 -8.32
CA MET A 462 10.31 -9.32 -7.33
C MET A 462 10.16 -10.71 -7.98
N LEU A 463 9.50 -10.81 -9.14
CA LEU A 463 9.39 -12.05 -9.90
C LEU A 463 10.76 -12.60 -10.34
N LEU A 464 11.68 -11.73 -10.75
CA LEU A 464 13.02 -12.15 -11.14
C LEU A 464 13.82 -12.72 -9.97
N ARG A 465 13.66 -12.16 -8.76
CA ARG A 465 14.25 -12.70 -7.52
C ARG A 465 13.60 -14.04 -7.14
N ALA A 466 12.27 -14.13 -7.24
CA ALA A 466 11.54 -15.37 -6.99
C ALA A 466 11.99 -16.53 -7.90
N LEU A 467 12.30 -16.25 -9.17
CA LEU A 467 12.87 -17.25 -10.10
C LEU A 467 14.26 -17.73 -9.69
N GLU A 468 15.04 -16.86 -9.03
CA GLU A 468 16.40 -17.21 -8.56
C GLU A 468 16.40 -17.87 -7.18
N SER A 469 15.28 -17.86 -6.48
CA SER A 469 15.13 -18.45 -5.16
C SER A 469 15.48 -19.93 -5.14
N GLU A 470 15.93 -20.42 -3.99
CA GLU A 470 16.14 -21.84 -3.72
C GLU A 470 14.83 -22.61 -3.45
N TRP A 471 13.76 -21.91 -3.08
CA TRP A 471 12.45 -22.46 -2.73
C TRP A 471 11.65 -22.82 -3.99
N GLU A 472 11.41 -24.13 -4.17
CA GLU A 472 10.72 -24.68 -5.34
C GLU A 472 9.29 -24.15 -5.48
N GLN A 473 8.55 -24.08 -4.37
CA GLN A 473 7.17 -23.54 -4.35
C GLN A 473 7.10 -22.08 -4.84
N LEU A 474 8.08 -21.25 -4.43
CA LEU A 474 8.14 -19.86 -4.86
C LEU A 474 8.43 -19.76 -6.36
N GLN A 475 9.32 -20.61 -6.89
CA GLN A 475 9.59 -20.70 -8.33
C GLN A 475 8.36 -21.14 -9.11
N GLU A 476 7.61 -22.14 -8.62
CA GLU A 476 6.39 -22.63 -9.26
C GLU A 476 5.29 -21.57 -9.34
N LEU A 477 5.06 -20.84 -8.24
CA LEU A 477 4.10 -19.72 -8.22
C LEU A 477 4.53 -18.60 -9.18
N CYS A 478 5.82 -18.26 -9.19
CA CYS A 478 6.34 -17.26 -10.11
C CYS A 478 6.15 -17.68 -11.58
N LEU A 479 6.45 -18.93 -11.91
CA LEU A 479 6.27 -19.48 -13.25
C LEU A 479 4.79 -19.51 -13.66
N SER A 480 3.86 -19.64 -12.72
CA SER A 480 2.43 -19.57 -13.01
C SER A 480 1.95 -18.14 -13.28
N ALA A 481 2.54 -17.12 -12.63
CA ALA A 481 2.17 -15.72 -12.77
C ALA A 481 2.79 -15.05 -14.02
N LEU A 482 3.98 -15.48 -14.47
CA LEU A 482 4.72 -14.86 -15.58
C LEU A 482 3.92 -14.76 -16.90
N PRO A 483 3.13 -15.75 -17.36
CA PRO A 483 2.36 -15.63 -18.59
C PRO A 483 1.34 -14.48 -18.56
N ASN A 484 0.81 -14.15 -17.37
CA ASN A 484 -0.22 -13.11 -17.22
C ASN A 484 0.33 -11.68 -17.41
N ILE A 485 1.64 -11.52 -17.22
CA ILE A 485 2.30 -10.21 -17.32
C ILE A 485 3.15 -10.02 -18.58
N ILE A 486 3.32 -11.08 -19.38
CA ILE A 486 4.23 -11.04 -20.53
C ILE A 486 3.91 -9.94 -21.53
N THR A 487 2.63 -9.58 -21.68
CA THR A 487 2.18 -8.50 -22.57
C THR A 487 2.53 -7.12 -22.05
N MET A 488 2.83 -6.98 -20.75
CA MET A 488 3.19 -5.72 -20.10
C MET A 488 4.72 -5.55 -20.01
N ILE A 489 5.47 -6.62 -20.29
CA ILE A 489 6.93 -6.63 -20.18
C ILE A 489 7.55 -6.36 -21.56
N GLU A 490 8.59 -5.54 -21.58
CA GLU A 490 9.32 -5.24 -22.81
C GLU A 490 10.17 -6.41 -23.29
N GLY A 491 10.25 -6.62 -24.62
CA GLY A 491 11.04 -7.69 -25.23
C GLY A 491 12.48 -7.81 -24.72
N PRO A 492 13.24 -6.72 -24.54
CA PRO A 492 14.57 -6.76 -23.95
C PRO A 492 14.65 -7.37 -22.55
N VAL A 493 13.66 -7.14 -21.69
CA VAL A 493 13.60 -7.73 -20.35
C VAL A 493 13.32 -9.22 -20.43
N VAL A 494 12.44 -9.64 -21.33
CA VAL A 494 12.18 -11.07 -21.58
C VAL A 494 13.46 -11.77 -22.03
N LYS A 495 14.16 -11.21 -23.03
CA LYS A 495 15.39 -11.76 -23.61
C LYS A 495 16.56 -11.82 -22.63
N ASN A 496 16.78 -10.72 -21.88
CA ASN A 496 18.00 -10.54 -21.10
C ASN A 496 17.85 -10.90 -19.62
N ALA A 497 16.62 -10.91 -19.08
CA ALA A 497 16.38 -11.18 -17.67
C ALA A 497 15.57 -12.47 -17.43
N ILE A 498 14.44 -12.68 -18.10
CA ILE A 498 13.56 -13.81 -17.84
C ILE A 498 14.11 -15.10 -18.45
N LEU A 499 14.34 -15.13 -19.75
CA LEU A 499 14.81 -16.36 -20.46
C LEU A 499 16.12 -16.92 -19.89
N PRO A 500 17.15 -16.12 -19.55
CA PRO A 500 18.36 -16.67 -18.94
C PRO A 500 18.10 -17.33 -17.58
N ARG A 501 17.17 -16.80 -16.77
CA ARG A 501 16.79 -17.40 -15.48
C ARG A 501 16.01 -18.70 -15.68
N MET A 502 15.07 -18.73 -16.61
CA MET A 502 14.36 -19.96 -16.99
C MET A 502 15.33 -21.03 -17.52
N LYS A 503 16.29 -20.61 -18.34
CA LYS A 503 17.38 -21.47 -18.82
C LYS A 503 18.20 -22.06 -17.67
N LYS A 504 18.54 -21.23 -16.67
CA LYS A 504 19.25 -21.66 -15.46
C LYS A 504 18.44 -22.69 -14.64
N ILE A 505 17.13 -22.52 -14.53
CA ILE A 505 16.24 -23.49 -13.84
C ILE A 505 16.25 -24.86 -14.54
N CYS A 506 16.21 -24.89 -15.88
CA CYS A 506 16.16 -26.12 -16.62
C CYS A 506 17.52 -26.80 -16.80
N LEU A 507 18.62 -26.05 -16.99
CA LEU A 507 19.94 -26.55 -17.30
C LEU A 507 20.80 -26.91 -16.09
N TYR A 508 20.78 -26.08 -15.04
CA TYR A 508 21.69 -26.21 -13.90
C TYR A 508 21.04 -27.00 -12.75
N GLY A 509 21.25 -28.33 -12.80
CA GLY A 509 20.97 -29.26 -11.70
C GLY A 509 22.20 -29.98 -11.16
N LYS A 510 23.42 -29.45 -11.40
CA LYS A 510 24.70 -30.12 -11.03
C LYS A 510 25.34 -29.49 -9.77
N GLY A 511 24.59 -29.24 -8.74
CA GLY A 511 25.13 -28.81 -7.46
C GLY A 511 24.14 -29.10 -6.35
N SER A 512 24.48 -30.00 -5.49
CA SER A 512 23.97 -30.33 -4.17
C SER A 512 22.48 -30.58 -3.91
N ARG A 513 21.57 -30.11 -4.72
CA ARG A 513 20.14 -30.53 -4.69
C ARG A 513 19.63 -30.56 -6.12
N ARG A 514 19.14 -31.75 -6.56
CA ARG A 514 18.44 -31.90 -7.84
C ARG A 514 17.19 -31.05 -7.77
N LYS A 515 17.09 -30.00 -8.59
CA LYS A 515 15.83 -29.25 -8.71
C LYS A 515 14.72 -30.21 -9.13
N SER A 516 13.56 -30.08 -8.51
CA SER A 516 12.41 -30.92 -8.72
C SER A 516 12.05 -30.99 -10.21
N LEU A 517 11.68 -32.19 -10.65
CA LEU A 517 11.15 -32.42 -11.98
C LEU A 517 9.95 -31.49 -12.26
N GLY A 518 9.11 -31.26 -11.23
CA GLY A 518 7.96 -30.36 -11.29
C GLY A 518 8.32 -28.95 -11.72
N VAL A 519 9.34 -28.35 -11.10
CA VAL A 519 9.77 -26.97 -11.43
C VAL A 519 10.25 -26.86 -12.88
N LYS A 520 10.99 -27.87 -13.40
CA LYS A 520 11.44 -27.89 -14.79
C LYS A 520 10.26 -28.01 -15.78
N VAL A 521 9.31 -28.89 -15.49
CA VAL A 521 8.11 -29.05 -16.31
C VAL A 521 7.26 -27.76 -16.27
N ASN A 522 7.06 -27.17 -15.09
CA ASN A 522 6.33 -25.90 -14.94
C ASN A 522 7.03 -24.75 -15.68
N CYS A 523 8.36 -24.73 -15.69
CA CYS A 523 9.13 -23.76 -16.47
C CYS A 523 8.88 -23.89 -17.98
N LEU A 524 8.85 -25.12 -18.50
CA LEU A 524 8.55 -25.37 -19.91
C LEU A 524 7.09 -25.08 -20.26
N LEU A 525 6.14 -25.38 -19.38
CA LEU A 525 4.74 -25.01 -19.55
C LEU A 525 4.53 -23.49 -19.52
N CYS A 526 5.24 -22.79 -18.63
CA CYS A 526 5.27 -21.34 -18.63
C CYS A 526 5.80 -20.79 -19.95
N LEU A 527 6.91 -21.33 -20.45
CA LEU A 527 7.49 -20.94 -21.74
C LEU A 527 6.48 -21.16 -22.88
N ALA A 528 5.79 -22.30 -22.89
CA ALA A 528 4.75 -22.60 -23.89
C ALA A 528 3.64 -21.54 -23.88
N LYS A 529 3.15 -21.15 -22.71
CA LYS A 529 2.11 -20.12 -22.57
C LYS A 529 2.57 -18.74 -23.03
N MET A 530 3.86 -18.42 -22.89
CA MET A 530 4.42 -17.13 -23.31
C MET A 530 4.74 -17.06 -24.81
N LEU A 531 4.93 -18.18 -25.48
CA LEU A 531 5.31 -18.25 -26.91
C LEU A 531 4.47 -17.39 -27.86
N PRO A 532 3.13 -17.32 -27.75
CA PRO A 532 2.31 -16.51 -28.66
C PRO A 532 2.64 -15.02 -28.61
N HIS A 533 3.29 -14.55 -27.53
CA HIS A 533 3.65 -13.15 -27.28
C HIS A 533 5.11 -12.84 -27.68
N PHE A 534 5.87 -13.85 -28.13
CA PHE A 534 7.27 -13.68 -28.52
C PHE A 534 7.41 -13.31 -30.00
N ASP A 535 8.45 -12.54 -30.28
CA ASP A 535 8.86 -12.28 -31.65
C ASP A 535 9.51 -13.51 -32.27
N ARG A 536 9.31 -13.70 -33.57
CA ARG A 536 9.90 -14.81 -34.33
C ARG A 536 11.40 -14.97 -34.09
N TRP A 537 12.15 -13.85 -34.08
CA TRP A 537 13.59 -13.87 -33.85
C TRP A 537 13.98 -14.37 -32.47
N LEU A 538 13.23 -13.98 -31.43
CA LEU A 538 13.46 -14.44 -30.07
C LEU A 538 13.29 -15.96 -29.96
N VAL A 539 12.28 -16.49 -30.63
CA VAL A 539 12.02 -17.94 -30.65
C VAL A 539 13.13 -18.70 -31.36
N LEU A 540 13.55 -18.23 -32.54
CA LEU A 540 14.55 -18.93 -33.37
C LEU A 540 15.95 -18.87 -32.78
N ASP A 541 16.33 -17.74 -32.15
CA ASP A 541 17.68 -17.49 -31.66
C ASP A 541 17.90 -17.92 -30.23
N GLN A 542 16.86 -17.87 -29.39
CA GLN A 542 16.98 -18.13 -27.96
C GLN A 542 16.20 -19.39 -27.51
N VAL A 543 14.92 -19.49 -27.91
CA VAL A 543 14.05 -20.58 -27.42
C VAL A 543 14.41 -21.92 -28.03
N LEU A 544 14.57 -21.99 -29.35
CA LEU A 544 14.90 -23.28 -30.02
C LEU A 544 16.24 -23.88 -29.56
N PRO A 545 17.36 -23.12 -29.49
CA PRO A 545 18.61 -23.68 -28.97
C PRO A 545 18.45 -24.07 -27.48
N PHE A 546 17.72 -23.29 -26.68
CA PHE A 546 17.49 -23.60 -25.28
C PHE A 546 16.80 -24.96 -25.10
N LEU A 547 15.74 -25.24 -25.89
CA LEU A 547 15.01 -26.52 -25.78
C LEU A 547 15.91 -27.74 -26.12
N GLN A 548 16.86 -27.57 -27.06
CA GLN A 548 17.79 -28.61 -27.46
C GLN A 548 18.92 -28.87 -26.46
N GLU A 549 19.27 -27.83 -25.67
CA GLU A 549 20.28 -27.91 -24.63
C GLU A 549 19.77 -28.54 -23.31
N ILE A 550 18.44 -28.71 -23.13
CA ILE A 550 17.87 -29.19 -21.86
C ILE A 550 18.26 -30.67 -21.67
N PRO A 551 18.92 -31.01 -20.55
CA PRO A 551 19.20 -32.39 -20.22
C PRO A 551 17.91 -33.12 -19.84
N HIS A 552 17.43 -33.95 -20.74
CA HIS A 552 16.17 -34.72 -20.52
C HIS A 552 16.42 -36.08 -19.86
N SER A 553 17.61 -36.65 -19.93
CA SER A 553 17.99 -37.94 -19.28
C SER A 553 16.93 -39.05 -19.39
N GLY A 554 16.14 -39.04 -20.49
CA GLY A 554 15.04 -39.98 -20.68
C GLY A 554 13.78 -39.72 -19.82
N GLU A 555 13.65 -38.54 -19.16
CA GLU A 555 12.46 -38.19 -18.35
C GLU A 555 11.27 -37.84 -19.22
N PRO A 556 10.22 -38.70 -19.29
CA PRO A 556 9.09 -38.50 -20.21
C PRO A 556 8.35 -37.19 -20.01
N ALA A 557 8.26 -36.69 -18.79
CA ALA A 557 7.54 -35.46 -18.48
C ALA A 557 8.21 -34.21 -19.10
N ILE A 558 9.54 -34.13 -19.07
CA ILE A 558 10.30 -33.04 -19.70
C ILE A 558 10.16 -33.12 -21.22
N LEU A 559 10.34 -34.33 -21.77
CA LEU A 559 10.23 -34.58 -23.22
C LEU A 559 8.82 -34.23 -23.75
N MET A 560 7.76 -34.64 -23.04
CA MET A 560 6.38 -34.28 -23.41
C MET A 560 6.11 -32.79 -23.36
N ALA A 561 6.70 -32.07 -22.39
CA ALA A 561 6.60 -30.61 -22.35
C ALA A 561 7.32 -29.95 -23.54
N ILE A 562 8.51 -30.44 -23.92
CA ILE A 562 9.25 -29.97 -25.11
C ILE A 562 8.46 -30.29 -26.40
N ILE A 563 7.92 -31.50 -26.54
CA ILE A 563 7.07 -31.90 -27.68
C ILE A 563 5.84 -30.99 -27.79
N GLY A 564 5.22 -30.64 -26.63
CA GLY A 564 4.11 -29.71 -26.58
C GLY A 564 4.48 -28.29 -27.08
N ILE A 565 5.66 -27.80 -26.74
CA ILE A 565 6.18 -26.54 -27.25
C ILE A 565 6.38 -26.59 -28.78
N TYR A 566 6.99 -27.65 -29.29
CA TYR A 566 7.17 -27.82 -30.75
C TYR A 566 5.82 -27.93 -31.49
N ARG A 567 4.82 -28.56 -30.90
CA ARG A 567 3.46 -28.60 -31.45
C ARG A 567 2.82 -27.23 -31.53
N MET A 568 2.98 -26.40 -30.47
CA MET A 568 2.54 -25.02 -30.48
C MET A 568 3.27 -24.17 -31.53
N LEU A 569 4.58 -24.36 -31.69
CA LEU A 569 5.37 -23.68 -32.73
C LEU A 569 4.89 -24.06 -34.15
N LEU A 570 4.48 -25.31 -34.37
CA LEU A 570 3.97 -25.77 -35.66
C LEU A 570 2.58 -25.18 -35.97
N SER A 571 1.70 -25.08 -34.97
CA SER A 571 0.34 -24.56 -35.13
C SER A 571 0.27 -23.03 -35.22
N HIS A 572 1.27 -22.28 -34.70
CA HIS A 572 1.22 -20.84 -34.63
C HIS A 572 1.78 -20.16 -35.89
N SER A 573 0.90 -19.67 -36.77
CA SER A 573 1.26 -19.04 -38.06
C SER A 573 2.19 -17.81 -37.94
N LYS A 574 2.07 -17.00 -36.85
CA LYS A 574 2.90 -15.82 -36.63
C LYS A 574 4.38 -16.15 -36.38
N LEU A 575 4.66 -17.28 -35.75
CA LEU A 575 6.02 -17.68 -35.39
C LEU A 575 6.77 -18.25 -36.61
N GLY A 576 6.05 -18.65 -37.68
CA GLY A 576 6.56 -18.92 -39.01
C GLY A 576 7.74 -19.86 -39.04
N THR A 577 7.59 -21.08 -38.52
CA THR A 577 8.61 -22.11 -38.70
C THR A 577 8.69 -22.47 -40.19
N SER A 578 9.76 -22.02 -40.85
CA SER A 578 9.97 -22.35 -42.25
C SER A 578 10.40 -23.84 -42.41
N LYS A 579 10.19 -24.40 -43.63
CA LYS A 579 10.59 -25.78 -43.95
C LYS A 579 12.07 -26.05 -43.67
N GLU A 580 12.94 -25.03 -43.86
CA GLU A 580 14.37 -25.14 -43.56
C GLU A 580 14.64 -25.33 -42.06
N ILE A 581 13.94 -24.56 -41.18
CA ILE A 581 14.09 -24.68 -39.71
C ILE A 581 13.53 -26.01 -39.23
N LEU A 582 12.37 -26.42 -39.75
CA LEU A 582 11.83 -27.73 -39.44
C LEU A 582 12.80 -28.88 -39.81
N ALA A 583 13.37 -28.82 -41.03
CA ALA A 583 14.25 -29.88 -41.53
C ALA A 583 15.64 -29.86 -40.87
N THR A 584 16.21 -28.68 -40.57
CA THR A 584 17.61 -28.56 -40.11
C THR A 584 17.79 -28.48 -38.62
N LYS A 585 16.78 -27.96 -37.87
CA LYS A 585 16.89 -27.75 -36.42
C LYS A 585 15.93 -28.64 -35.63
N ILE A 586 14.66 -28.77 -36.02
CA ILE A 586 13.63 -29.40 -35.17
C ILE A 586 13.59 -30.91 -35.39
N LEU A 587 13.46 -31.37 -36.65
CA LEU A 587 13.39 -32.80 -36.96
C LEU A 587 14.63 -33.58 -36.54
N PRO A 588 15.88 -33.10 -36.70
CA PRO A 588 17.07 -33.80 -36.21
C PRO A 588 17.08 -34.03 -34.69
N PHE A 589 16.41 -33.16 -33.93
CA PHE A 589 16.25 -33.33 -32.48
C PHE A 589 15.12 -34.34 -32.16
N LEU A 590 13.99 -34.29 -32.84
CA LEU A 590 12.81 -35.10 -32.53
C LEU A 590 12.91 -36.57 -33.03
N LEU A 591 13.59 -36.80 -34.17
CA LEU A 591 13.70 -38.15 -34.75
C LEU A 591 14.40 -39.16 -33.84
N PRO A 592 15.53 -38.85 -33.17
CA PRO A 592 16.15 -39.75 -32.21
C PRO A 592 15.24 -40.10 -31.03
N LEU A 593 14.35 -39.18 -30.61
CA LEU A 593 13.41 -39.45 -29.53
C LEU A 593 12.33 -40.48 -29.86
N CYS A 594 12.08 -40.75 -31.17
CA CYS A 594 11.13 -41.78 -31.61
C CYS A 594 11.59 -43.21 -31.31
N VAL A 595 12.87 -43.39 -30.95
CA VAL A 595 13.42 -44.70 -30.58
C VAL A 595 13.69 -44.83 -29.06
N GLU A 596 13.34 -43.82 -28.30
CA GLU A 596 13.43 -43.79 -26.81
C GLU A 596 12.45 -44.79 -26.20
N GLN A 597 12.97 -45.67 -25.31
CA GLN A 597 12.16 -46.72 -24.68
C GLN A 597 11.30 -46.26 -23.49
N ASN A 598 11.49 -45.06 -23.03
CA ASN A 598 10.85 -44.54 -21.80
C ASN A 598 9.43 -43.96 -22.03
N PHE A 599 8.99 -43.90 -23.30
CA PHE A 599 7.63 -43.38 -23.61
C PHE A 599 6.56 -44.46 -23.44
N SER A 600 5.42 -44.08 -22.87
CA SER A 600 4.20 -44.88 -22.97
C SER A 600 3.65 -44.83 -24.41
N LEU A 601 2.84 -45.83 -24.80
CA LEU A 601 2.26 -45.88 -26.13
C LEU A 601 1.52 -44.59 -26.54
N PRO A 602 0.65 -43.99 -25.69
CA PRO A 602 -0.01 -42.72 -26.04
C PRO A 602 0.97 -41.54 -26.21
N GLN A 603 2.07 -41.52 -25.44
CA GLN A 603 3.10 -40.47 -25.56
C GLN A 603 3.89 -40.63 -26.87
N TYR A 604 4.20 -41.86 -27.24
CA TYR A 604 4.82 -42.16 -28.51
C TYR A 604 3.93 -41.78 -29.71
N GLU A 605 2.63 -42.07 -29.66
CA GLU A 605 1.67 -41.70 -30.70
C GLU A 605 1.62 -40.17 -30.90
N ILE A 606 1.66 -39.39 -29.81
CA ILE A 606 1.71 -37.94 -29.88
C ILE A 606 2.98 -37.45 -30.57
N LEU A 607 4.15 -38.00 -30.22
CA LEU A 607 5.43 -37.69 -30.84
C LEU A 607 5.46 -38.08 -32.32
N SER A 608 5.07 -39.32 -32.64
CA SER A 608 5.03 -39.85 -34.00
C SER A 608 4.10 -39.04 -34.89
N SER A 609 2.92 -38.70 -34.42
CA SER A 609 1.98 -37.82 -35.13
C SER A 609 2.58 -36.43 -35.42
N LEU A 610 3.26 -35.82 -34.45
CA LEU A 610 3.89 -34.52 -34.62
C LEU A 610 5.04 -34.55 -35.65
N VAL A 611 5.90 -35.58 -35.57
CA VAL A 611 7.01 -35.77 -36.50
C VAL A 611 6.50 -36.01 -37.93
N THR A 612 5.47 -36.84 -38.08
CA THR A 612 4.83 -37.12 -39.39
C THR A 612 4.21 -35.83 -39.96
N GLU A 613 3.53 -35.03 -39.16
CA GLU A 613 2.97 -33.76 -39.59
C GLU A 613 4.05 -32.79 -40.08
N MET A 614 5.18 -32.70 -39.34
CA MET A 614 6.32 -31.84 -39.71
C MET A 614 6.98 -32.30 -41.02
N ILE A 615 7.18 -33.63 -41.20
CA ILE A 615 7.73 -34.20 -42.44
C ILE A 615 6.81 -33.91 -43.62
N ASN A 616 5.51 -34.14 -43.45
CA ASN A 616 4.50 -33.86 -44.49
C ASN A 616 4.49 -32.40 -44.90
N ARG A 617 4.59 -31.48 -43.93
CA ARG A 617 4.66 -30.06 -44.22
C ARG A 617 5.93 -29.67 -44.98
N VAL A 618 7.11 -30.15 -44.53
CA VAL A 618 8.37 -29.88 -45.23
C VAL A 618 8.33 -30.40 -46.67
N THR A 619 7.83 -31.63 -46.87
CA THR A 619 7.77 -32.26 -48.21
C THR A 619 6.76 -31.57 -49.13
N SER A 620 5.56 -31.19 -48.61
CA SER A 620 4.57 -30.47 -49.40
C SER A 620 5.02 -29.07 -49.80
N GLU A 621 5.54 -28.25 -48.84
CA GLU A 621 6.02 -26.89 -49.12
C GLU A 621 7.26 -26.93 -50.08
N HIS A 622 8.14 -27.94 -49.94
CA HIS A 622 9.29 -28.08 -50.85
C HIS A 622 8.87 -28.51 -52.25
N LYS A 623 7.93 -29.43 -52.37
CA LYS A 623 7.36 -29.87 -53.64
C LYS A 623 6.68 -28.71 -54.38
N GLU A 624 5.96 -27.85 -53.67
CA GLU A 624 5.36 -26.65 -54.24
C GLU A 624 6.41 -25.65 -54.71
N ALA A 625 7.44 -25.42 -53.93
CA ALA A 625 8.54 -24.53 -54.31
C ALA A 625 9.31 -25.04 -55.55
N LEU A 626 9.52 -26.38 -55.67
CA LEU A 626 10.13 -26.98 -56.85
C LEU A 626 9.23 -26.85 -58.09
N LYS A 627 7.91 -27.02 -57.94
CA LYS A 627 6.96 -26.79 -59.06
C LYS A 627 7.01 -25.34 -59.55
N GLN A 628 7.08 -24.38 -58.64
CA GLN A 628 7.20 -22.95 -58.97
C GLN A 628 8.52 -22.68 -59.73
N LEU A 629 9.64 -23.25 -59.28
CA LEU A 629 10.93 -23.12 -59.91
C LEU A 629 10.94 -23.72 -61.32
N ASP A 630 10.33 -24.92 -61.50
CA ASP A 630 10.21 -25.56 -62.80
C ASP A 630 9.30 -24.76 -63.75
N ALA A 631 8.22 -24.15 -63.25
CA ALA A 631 7.39 -23.23 -64.04
C ALA A 631 8.18 -22.00 -64.48
N MET A 632 8.91 -21.36 -63.58
CA MET A 632 9.78 -20.22 -63.93
C MET A 632 10.88 -20.61 -64.94
N ARG A 633 11.50 -21.79 -64.76
CA ARG A 633 12.50 -22.28 -65.72
C ARG A 633 11.90 -22.47 -67.11
N ARG A 634 10.67 -23.03 -67.21
CA ARG A 634 9.97 -23.22 -68.51
C ARG A 634 9.62 -21.87 -69.14
N GLU A 635 9.15 -20.90 -68.34
CA GLU A 635 8.90 -19.56 -68.83
C GLU A 635 10.17 -18.87 -69.31
N THR A 636 11.28 -19.00 -68.60
CA THR A 636 12.59 -18.48 -69.00
C THR A 636 13.08 -19.13 -70.30
N GLN A 637 12.95 -20.47 -70.43
CA GLN A 637 13.29 -21.20 -71.67
C GLN A 637 12.40 -20.78 -72.86
N GLN A 638 11.12 -20.50 -72.62
CA GLN A 638 10.22 -20.01 -73.65
C GLN A 638 10.61 -18.58 -74.11
N LEU A 639 10.91 -17.70 -73.17
CA LEU A 639 11.44 -16.36 -73.47
C LEU A 639 12.76 -16.41 -74.24
N ASP A 640 13.70 -17.29 -73.89
CA ASP A 640 14.96 -17.49 -74.57
C ASP A 640 14.71 -18.02 -75.99
N GLN A 641 13.73 -18.91 -76.16
CA GLN A 641 13.36 -19.40 -77.52
C GLN A 641 12.69 -18.33 -78.37
N GLU A 642 11.85 -17.46 -77.76
CA GLU A 642 11.27 -16.32 -78.48
C GLU A 642 12.30 -15.27 -78.85
N LEU A 643 13.23 -14.97 -77.95
CA LEU A 643 14.37 -14.09 -78.20
C LEU A 643 15.29 -14.64 -79.31
N SER A 644 15.51 -15.96 -79.33
CA SER A 644 16.29 -16.63 -80.44
C SER A 644 15.57 -16.60 -81.79
N LYS A 645 14.27 -16.79 -81.83
CA LYS A 645 13.44 -16.63 -83.04
C LYS A 645 13.45 -15.19 -83.51
N THR A 646 13.38 -14.19 -82.64
CA THR A 646 13.46 -12.77 -82.99
C THR A 646 14.85 -12.42 -83.51
N SER A 647 15.89 -12.97 -82.94
CA SER A 647 17.25 -12.76 -83.43
C SER A 647 17.50 -13.43 -84.80
N THR A 648 16.82 -14.53 -85.11
CA THR A 648 16.87 -15.21 -86.42
C THR A 648 16.10 -14.42 -87.49
N ILE A 649 15.03 -13.81 -87.15
CA ILE A 649 14.27 -12.87 -87.98
C ILE A 649 15.10 -11.62 -88.30
N TYR A 650 15.84 -11.06 -87.33
CA TYR A 650 16.77 -9.94 -87.55
C TYR A 650 17.98 -10.32 -88.41
N LYS A 651 18.48 -11.56 -88.46
CA LYS A 651 19.52 -12.04 -89.30
C LYS A 651 19.06 -12.24 -90.76
N ASN A 652 17.80 -12.61 -90.97
CA ASN A 652 17.21 -12.75 -92.32
C ASN A 652 16.81 -11.46 -93.02
N ILE A 653 16.74 -10.37 -92.26
CA ILE A 653 16.45 -9.03 -92.85
C ILE A 653 17.71 -8.28 -93.27
N ASN A 654 18.88 -8.70 -92.78
CA ASN A 654 20.18 -8.01 -93.09
C ASN A 654 21.07 -8.80 -94.10
N SER A 655 20.46 -9.72 -94.86
CA SER A 655 21.25 -10.47 -95.93
C SER A 655 21.14 -9.79 -97.31
N ASN A 656 20.65 -8.60 -97.46
CA ASN A 656 20.74 -7.83 -98.75
C ASN A 656 21.10 -6.38 -98.48
N ASN A 657 22.39 -6.11 -98.33
CA ASN A 657 23.14 -4.97 -98.89
C ASN A 657 24.58 -4.97 -98.45
N ASP A 658 25.43 -4.77 -99.42
CA ASP A 658 26.87 -4.83 -99.42
C ASP A 658 27.54 -3.71 -98.60
N ASP A 659 28.79 -4.06 -98.28
CA ASP A 659 29.92 -3.12 -98.02
C ASP A 659 29.71 -1.95 -97.06
N VAL A 660 30.30 -2.06 -95.84
CA VAL A 660 31.20 -1.14 -95.28
C VAL A 660 31.90 -1.74 -93.95
N ASN A 661 33.23 -1.73 -93.98
CA ASN A 661 34.15 -1.99 -92.93
C ASN A 661 33.79 -1.25 -91.60
N ILE A 662 33.52 -1.91 -90.47
CA ILE A 662 33.67 -1.33 -89.14
C ILE A 662 34.14 -2.34 -88.15
N ILE A 663 35.16 -1.97 -87.37
CA ILE A 663 35.91 -2.57 -86.35
C ILE A 663 35.01 -3.07 -85.23
N PRO A 664 35.26 -4.22 -84.52
CA PRO A 664 34.43 -4.71 -83.38
C PRO A 664 34.73 -3.92 -82.12
N ILE A 665 33.74 -3.22 -81.66
CA ILE A 665 33.72 -2.65 -80.31
C ILE A 665 32.93 -3.57 -79.37
N VAL A 666 33.56 -3.97 -78.29
CA VAL A 666 33.00 -4.75 -77.20
C VAL A 666 31.92 -3.91 -76.47
N PRO A 667 30.72 -4.38 -76.27
CA PRO A 667 29.72 -3.62 -75.52
C PRO A 667 29.87 -3.86 -74.04
N THR A 668 30.11 -2.80 -73.32
CA THR A 668 29.81 -2.71 -71.89
C THR A 668 28.29 -2.53 -71.69
N PRO A 669 27.70 -3.14 -70.74
CA PRO A 669 26.24 -3.00 -70.51
C PRO A 669 25.93 -1.72 -69.82
N ASN A 670 25.35 -0.78 -70.52
CA ASN A 670 24.61 0.35 -69.91
C ASN A 670 23.14 0.16 -70.22
N THR A 671 22.43 -0.22 -69.23
CA THR A 671 20.97 -0.23 -69.19
C THR A 671 20.44 1.13 -68.82
N SER A 672 20.01 1.89 -69.81
CA SER A 672 19.08 2.99 -69.59
C SER A 672 17.74 2.61 -70.24
N THR A 673 16.83 2.13 -69.49
CA THR A 673 15.45 1.89 -69.86
C THR A 673 14.64 3.16 -69.68
N SER A 674 14.28 3.82 -70.77
CA SER A 674 13.28 4.88 -70.83
C SER A 674 11.90 4.32 -70.50
N LEU A 675 11.28 4.83 -69.48
CA LEU A 675 9.89 4.61 -69.13
C LEU A 675 8.96 5.15 -70.22
N LYS A 676 8.35 4.27 -70.99
CA LYS A 676 7.11 4.58 -71.72
C LYS A 676 5.93 4.55 -70.77
N SER A 677 5.23 5.66 -70.64
CA SER A 677 3.98 5.88 -69.94
C SER A 677 2.90 4.87 -70.41
N LEU A 678 2.48 4.01 -69.49
CA LEU A 678 1.19 3.32 -69.54
C LEU A 678 0.27 4.05 -68.52
N GLN A 679 -0.73 4.67 -69.08
CA GLN A 679 -1.86 5.14 -68.30
C GLN A 679 -2.62 3.92 -67.80
N ILE A 680 -2.65 3.75 -66.46
CA ILE A 680 -3.56 2.91 -65.77
C ILE A 680 -4.31 3.79 -64.80
N GLU A 681 -5.59 3.94 -65.07
CA GLU A 681 -6.57 4.49 -64.13
C GLU A 681 -6.71 3.45 -63.01
N ASN A 682 -6.10 3.77 -61.88
CA ASN A 682 -6.48 3.40 -60.49
C ASN A 682 -5.38 3.89 -59.54
N GLY A 683 -5.75 4.73 -58.61
CA GLY A 683 -4.80 5.46 -57.77
C GLY A 683 -4.00 4.54 -56.88
N LEU A 684 -2.68 4.74 -56.89
CA LEU A 684 -1.74 4.13 -55.94
C LEU A 684 -2.20 4.27 -54.48
N THR A 685 -2.17 3.19 -53.74
CA THR A 685 -2.46 3.17 -52.31
C THR A 685 -1.43 3.98 -51.52
N MET A 686 -1.79 4.47 -50.34
CA MET A 686 -0.84 5.23 -49.49
C MET A 686 0.44 4.44 -49.16
N GLU A 687 0.35 3.13 -49.07
CA GLU A 687 1.51 2.23 -48.83
C GLU A 687 2.46 2.18 -50.03
N ASP A 688 1.93 2.18 -51.26
CA ASP A 688 2.77 2.23 -52.49
C ASP A 688 3.47 3.58 -52.66
N LYS A 689 2.82 4.67 -52.23
CA LYS A 689 3.42 6.01 -52.17
C LYS A 689 4.55 6.06 -51.13
N PHE A 690 4.37 5.44 -49.97
CA PHE A 690 5.42 5.36 -48.95
C PHE A 690 6.63 4.52 -49.39
N ARG A 691 6.41 3.40 -50.07
CA ARG A 691 7.50 2.58 -50.65
C ARG A 691 8.30 3.33 -51.71
N LEU A 692 7.61 4.10 -52.59
CA LEU A 692 8.27 4.92 -53.60
C LEU A 692 9.13 6.03 -52.99
N VAL A 693 8.64 6.69 -51.93
CA VAL A 693 9.40 7.75 -51.22
C VAL A 693 10.63 7.15 -50.51
N GLN A 694 10.50 5.95 -49.91
CA GLN A 694 11.64 5.27 -49.31
C GLN A 694 12.68 4.82 -50.32
N GLN A 695 12.26 4.32 -51.49
CA GLN A 695 13.20 3.97 -52.56
C GLN A 695 13.92 5.20 -53.17
N GLN A 696 13.23 6.32 -53.27
CA GLN A 696 13.86 7.59 -53.71
C GLN A 696 14.86 8.12 -52.70
N GLY A 697 14.55 7.98 -51.37
CA GLY A 697 15.48 8.38 -50.31
C GLY A 697 16.76 7.55 -50.25
N VAL A 698 16.65 6.25 -50.52
CA VAL A 698 17.84 5.35 -50.60
C VAL A 698 18.67 5.65 -51.84
N HIS A 699 18.03 5.96 -52.99
CA HIS A 699 18.73 6.29 -54.22
C HIS A 699 19.48 7.63 -54.12
N GLN A 700 18.91 8.63 -53.48
CA GLN A 700 19.58 9.91 -53.22
C GLN A 700 20.77 9.77 -52.25
N ARG A 701 20.69 8.88 -51.25
CA ARG A 701 21.83 8.60 -50.34
C ARG A 701 22.96 7.84 -51.03
N LEU A 702 22.66 6.97 -52.00
CA LEU A 702 23.69 6.28 -52.80
C LEU A 702 24.38 7.19 -53.83
N GLN A 703 23.68 8.21 -54.33
CA GLN A 703 24.27 9.18 -55.27
C GLN A 703 25.15 10.26 -54.60
N SER A 704 25.05 10.42 -53.26
CA SER A 704 25.86 11.39 -52.52
C SER A 704 27.16 10.81 -51.92
N GLN A 705 27.52 9.55 -52.19
CA GLN A 705 28.78 8.97 -51.75
C GLN A 705 29.82 9.10 -52.86
N THR A 706 30.81 9.92 -52.62
CA THR A 706 32.00 10.06 -53.49
C THR A 706 32.80 8.77 -53.51
N LEU A 707 33.12 8.31 -54.75
CA LEU A 707 33.97 7.15 -55.01
C LEU A 707 35.38 7.39 -54.44
N LEU A 708 35.77 6.55 -53.47
CA LEU A 708 37.15 6.48 -53.02
C LEU A 708 37.95 5.63 -53.96
N THR A 709 38.93 6.22 -54.62
CA THR A 709 39.95 5.53 -55.46
C THR A 709 40.88 4.72 -54.58
N PRO A 710 41.22 3.47 -54.92
CA PRO A 710 42.16 2.70 -54.14
C PRO A 710 43.60 3.14 -54.44
N THR A 711 44.30 3.65 -53.43
CA THR A 711 45.75 3.86 -53.43
C THR A 711 46.40 2.58 -52.93
N ILE A 712 47.18 1.93 -53.77
CA ILE A 712 48.01 0.77 -53.42
C ILE A 712 49.15 1.24 -52.53
N VAL A 713 49.18 0.84 -51.24
CA VAL A 713 50.32 0.97 -50.34
C VAL A 713 50.66 -0.40 -49.78
N GLN A 714 51.92 -0.78 -49.86
CA GLN A 714 52.46 -2.06 -49.37
C GLN A 714 52.32 -2.21 -47.84
N PRO A 715 52.27 -3.44 -47.33
CA PRO A 715 51.94 -3.69 -45.93
C PRO A 715 53.18 -3.49 -45.04
N THR A 716 53.20 -2.43 -44.27
CA THR A 716 53.94 -2.35 -43.04
C THR A 716 53.06 -2.71 -41.88
N LYS A 717 53.46 -3.63 -41.01
CA LYS A 717 52.71 -4.06 -39.82
C LYS A 717 52.34 -2.87 -38.94
N PRO A 718 51.09 -2.60 -38.60
CA PRO A 718 50.76 -1.65 -37.59
C PRO A 718 50.89 -2.29 -36.20
N ALA A 719 51.59 -1.62 -35.32
CA ALA A 719 51.58 -1.90 -33.89
C ALA A 719 50.17 -1.64 -33.37
N VAL A 720 49.60 -2.65 -32.75
CA VAL A 720 48.30 -2.58 -32.05
C VAL A 720 48.46 -1.59 -30.91
N LYS A 721 47.88 -0.39 -31.05
CA LYS A 721 47.66 0.52 -29.91
C LYS A 721 46.45 0.01 -29.15
N ASP A 722 46.75 -0.48 -27.97
CA ASP A 722 45.76 -0.92 -27.02
C ASP A 722 44.91 0.28 -26.54
N LEU A 723 43.68 0.40 -27.05
CA LEU A 723 42.72 1.41 -26.68
C LEU A 723 42.11 1.18 -25.28
N THR A 724 42.41 0.06 -24.65
CA THR A 724 41.91 -0.33 -23.34
C THR A 724 42.44 0.61 -22.23
N ASP A 725 43.64 1.10 -22.39
CA ASP A 725 44.29 1.99 -21.39
C ASP A 725 43.69 3.40 -21.38
N THR A 726 43.23 3.88 -22.56
CA THR A 726 42.57 5.20 -22.67
C THR A 726 41.18 5.19 -22.10
N LEU A 727 40.43 4.08 -22.31
CA LEU A 727 39.08 3.91 -21.74
C LEU A 727 39.12 3.67 -20.23
N LEU A 728 40.13 2.94 -19.73
CA LEU A 728 40.31 2.74 -18.32
C LEU A 728 40.69 4.04 -17.58
N ARG A 729 41.52 4.91 -18.17
CA ARG A 729 41.86 6.21 -17.57
C ARG A 729 40.67 7.17 -17.56
N SER A 730 39.89 7.23 -18.60
CA SER A 730 38.68 8.11 -18.62
C SER A 730 37.61 7.68 -17.62
N ASN A 731 37.46 6.37 -17.37
CA ASN A 731 36.54 5.85 -16.37
C ASN A 731 37.10 6.01 -14.94
N LEU A 732 38.44 5.95 -14.74
CA LEU A 732 39.06 6.24 -13.45
C LEU A 732 38.94 7.72 -13.06
N ASP A 733 39.07 8.64 -14.05
CA ASP A 733 38.91 10.07 -13.81
C ASP A 733 37.45 10.44 -13.50
N GLN A 734 36.47 9.78 -14.10
CA GLN A 734 35.06 9.93 -13.73
C GLN A 734 34.70 9.36 -12.35
N LEU A 735 35.33 8.24 -11.96
CA LEU A 735 35.21 7.66 -10.62
C LEU A 735 35.86 8.53 -9.53
N ASN A 736 36.99 9.14 -9.82
CA ASN A 736 37.67 10.05 -8.90
C ASN A 736 36.93 11.38 -8.72
N LEU A 737 36.22 11.87 -9.73
CA LEU A 737 35.35 13.03 -9.64
C LEU A 737 34.07 12.74 -8.85
N SER A 738 33.57 11.50 -8.88
CA SER A 738 32.40 11.10 -8.08
C SER A 738 32.71 10.76 -6.63
N MET A 739 33.96 10.44 -6.31
CA MET A 739 34.41 10.17 -4.94
C MET A 739 34.92 11.40 -4.16
N SER A 740 35.02 12.57 -4.79
CA SER A 740 35.42 13.81 -4.10
C SER A 740 34.27 14.58 -3.43
N CYS A 741 33.03 14.11 -3.51
CA CYS A 741 31.85 14.79 -2.96
C CYS A 741 31.06 14.02 -1.90
N SER A 742 31.68 13.10 -1.16
CA SER A 742 31.00 12.56 0.04
C SER A 742 31.94 11.81 0.97
N LYS A 743 32.58 12.54 1.88
CA LYS A 743 33.07 11.99 3.15
C LYS A 743 32.60 12.89 4.28
N PRO A 744 31.80 12.42 5.20
CA PRO A 744 31.68 13.05 6.51
C PRO A 744 32.81 12.48 7.39
N ASP A 745 33.75 13.33 7.71
CA ASP A 745 34.79 13.07 8.72
C ASP A 745 34.16 13.04 10.11
N TYR A 746 34.18 11.88 10.73
CA TYR A 746 34.08 11.76 12.18
C TYR A 746 35.48 11.80 12.75
N SER A 747 35.94 12.96 13.13
CA SER A 747 37.08 13.11 14.03
C SER A 747 36.63 13.87 15.28
N TRP A 748 36.66 13.18 16.40
CA TRP A 748 36.63 13.79 17.73
C TRP A 748 37.91 14.57 17.96
N LYS A 749 37.80 15.87 17.98
CA LYS A 749 38.81 16.73 18.65
C LYS A 749 38.11 17.66 19.62
N SER A 750 38.44 17.45 20.87
CA SER A 750 38.27 18.37 21.98
C SER A 750 38.94 19.72 21.67
N SER A 751 38.22 20.81 21.83
CA SER A 751 38.81 22.11 22.10
C SER A 751 37.88 22.91 23.02
N ASN A 752 38.46 23.17 24.18
CA ASN A 752 38.04 24.14 25.17
C ASN A 752 37.98 25.56 24.60
N SER A 753 36.95 26.30 24.99
CA SER A 753 37.15 27.65 25.59
C SER A 753 35.81 28.23 26.11
N ASN A 754 35.77 28.36 27.39
CA ASN A 754 35.42 29.49 28.27
C ASN A 754 34.30 30.45 27.88
N GLN A 755 33.19 30.41 28.65
CA GLN A 755 32.89 31.54 29.59
C GLN A 755 31.62 31.19 30.37
N TYR A 756 31.75 30.98 31.68
CA TYR A 756 30.66 31.11 32.62
C TYR A 756 31.09 31.66 33.96
N GLN A 757 30.41 32.66 34.39
CA GLN A 757 30.42 33.22 35.71
C GLN A 757 29.71 32.32 36.74
N HIS A 758 30.42 32.13 37.81
CA HIS A 758 30.15 31.84 39.21
C HIS A 758 28.71 31.80 39.72
N PHE A 759 28.44 30.75 40.51
CA PHE A 759 28.06 30.91 41.93
C PHE A 759 28.51 29.66 42.72
N ASN A 760 29.25 29.99 43.83
CA ASN A 760 29.85 29.11 44.80
C ASN A 760 28.84 28.47 45.77
N LEU A 761 29.24 27.34 46.35
CA LEU A 761 29.45 27.07 47.81
C LEU A 761 29.96 25.64 47.98
N GLN A 762 31.22 25.50 48.37
CA GLN A 762 31.86 25.00 49.60
C GLN A 762 31.28 23.67 50.08
N GLY A 763 32.02 22.63 50.36
CA GLY A 763 33.39 22.34 50.69
C GLY A 763 33.33 20.89 51.23
N THR A 764 34.26 20.09 51.31
CA THR A 764 35.55 19.94 51.89
C THR A 764 36.12 18.56 51.63
N ASN A 765 37.37 18.54 51.18
CA ASN A 765 38.50 17.67 51.46
C ASN A 765 38.39 16.13 51.53
N VAL A 766 38.97 15.38 50.57
CA VAL A 766 40.39 14.92 50.40
C VAL A 766 40.94 14.00 51.53
N PRO A 767 41.81 12.97 51.36
CA PRO A 767 42.35 12.32 50.17
C PRO A 767 42.68 10.81 50.31
N LEU A 768 43.11 10.26 49.18
CA LEU A 768 44.20 9.29 48.93
C LEU A 768 44.12 7.80 49.25
N ASN A 769 44.36 7.10 48.21
CA ASN A 769 45.40 6.07 47.95
C ASN A 769 45.04 4.60 47.79
N GLN A 770 45.37 4.18 46.60
CA GLN A 770 46.13 3.00 46.21
C GLN A 770 45.61 1.56 46.40
N LYS A 771 45.61 0.93 45.24
CA LYS A 771 46.11 -0.45 44.98
C LYS A 771 45.37 -1.68 45.46
N GLY A 772 45.07 -2.49 44.50
CA GLY A 772 45.49 -3.90 44.56
C GLY A 772 44.43 -4.97 44.56
N ASN A 773 44.32 -5.63 43.45
CA ASN A 773 44.22 -7.08 43.27
C ASN A 773 43.14 -7.92 44.00
N THR A 774 42.42 -8.61 43.14
CA THR A 774 42.16 -10.07 43.17
C THR A 774 41.09 -10.65 44.06
N CYS A 775 40.33 -11.51 43.41
CA CYS A 775 39.65 -12.73 43.88
C CYS A 775 38.27 -12.66 44.50
N VAL A 776 37.37 -13.34 43.78
CA VAL A 776 36.17 -14.05 44.20
C VAL A 776 36.51 -14.95 45.44
N PRO A 777 35.64 -15.39 46.37
CA PRO A 777 34.27 -15.88 46.12
C PRO A 777 33.24 -15.71 47.26
N ASN A 778 31.98 -16.05 46.86
CA ASN A 778 30.94 -16.82 47.62
C ASN A 778 30.24 -16.34 48.91
N SER A 779 28.94 -16.57 48.83
CA SER A 779 27.99 -16.95 49.88
C SER A 779 27.35 -15.82 50.70
N VAL A 780 26.08 -15.74 50.97
CA VAL A 780 25.12 -16.66 51.57
C VAL A 780 23.79 -15.91 51.72
N ILE A 781 22.73 -16.67 51.49
CA ILE A 781 21.31 -16.36 51.77
C ILE A 781 21.07 -16.27 53.28
N PRO A 782 20.04 -15.56 53.74
CA PRO A 782 19.08 -16.31 54.55
C PRO A 782 17.60 -16.15 54.16
N ARG A 783 16.99 -17.32 54.15
CA ARG A 783 15.54 -17.58 54.19
C ARG A 783 14.96 -17.11 55.54
N ASN A 784 13.68 -16.68 55.49
CA ASN A 784 12.78 -16.94 56.59
C ASN A 784 11.44 -17.42 56.04
N SER A 785 11.14 -18.63 56.38
CA SER A 785 9.93 -19.44 56.25
C SER A 785 8.98 -19.14 57.39
N ILE A 786 7.68 -19.06 57.08
CA ILE A 786 6.65 -19.40 58.07
C ILE A 786 5.65 -20.35 57.38
N ASN A 787 5.65 -21.60 57.88
CA ASN A 787 4.66 -22.64 57.62
C ASN A 787 3.38 -22.33 58.35
N TYR A 788 2.22 -22.72 57.77
CA TYR A 788 1.17 -23.40 58.50
C TYR A 788 0.47 -24.45 57.63
N SER A 789 0.21 -25.54 58.23
CA SER A 789 -0.06 -26.91 57.83
C SER A 789 -1.50 -27.22 57.42
N MET A 790 -1.60 -28.17 56.57
CA MET A 790 -2.56 -29.30 56.37
C MET A 790 -3.83 -29.35 57.22
N ASN A 791 -4.94 -29.63 56.51
CA ASN A 791 -5.76 -30.79 56.95
C ASN A 791 -6.45 -31.44 55.75
N GLN A 792 -6.28 -32.74 55.64
CA GLN A 792 -6.94 -33.70 54.76
C GLN A 792 -8.32 -34.07 55.31
N GLY A 793 -9.25 -34.34 54.39
CA GLY A 793 -10.52 -34.98 54.67
C GLY A 793 -11.10 -35.63 53.41
N ASN A 794 -10.81 -36.91 53.23
CA ASN A 794 -11.52 -37.82 52.32
C ASN A 794 -12.98 -37.94 52.74
N ILE A 795 -13.89 -38.24 51.80
CA ILE A 795 -14.93 -39.27 51.80
C ILE A 795 -15.70 -39.34 50.50
N THR A 796 -15.48 -40.43 49.75
CA THR A 796 -16.38 -41.37 49.03
C THR A 796 -17.68 -40.89 48.34
N THR A 797 -17.73 -41.21 47.07
CA THR A 797 -18.78 -41.84 46.21
C THR A 797 -20.25 -41.76 46.59
N ASN A 798 -21.08 -41.30 45.66
CA ASN A 798 -22.20 -42.10 45.14
C ASN A 798 -22.74 -41.58 43.80
N LYS A 799 -23.00 -42.50 42.87
CA LYS A 799 -23.72 -42.36 41.61
C LYS A 799 -25.20 -42.13 41.87
N SER A 800 -25.87 -41.24 41.12
CA SER A 800 -27.24 -41.47 40.64
C SER A 800 -27.48 -40.58 39.40
N GLU A 801 -27.98 -41.21 38.36
CA GLU A 801 -28.49 -40.67 37.12
C GLU A 801 -29.69 -39.74 37.38
N PHE A 802 -29.79 -38.60 36.67
CA PHE A 802 -31.06 -38.13 36.13
C PHE A 802 -30.83 -37.15 34.97
N ASN A 803 -31.45 -37.49 33.83
CA ASN A 803 -31.65 -36.67 32.66
C ASN A 803 -32.43 -35.39 32.99
N SER A 804 -31.99 -34.23 32.45
CA SER A 804 -32.91 -33.26 31.86
C SER A 804 -32.13 -32.18 31.14
N ASN A 805 -32.53 -31.92 29.89
CA ASN A 805 -32.18 -30.84 29.00
C ASN A 805 -32.22 -29.48 29.70
N LEU A 806 -31.15 -28.70 29.56
CA LEU A 806 -31.22 -27.25 29.41
C LEU A 806 -29.81 -26.73 28.98
N ASN A 807 -29.85 -26.05 27.88
CA ASN A 807 -28.73 -25.37 27.27
C ASN A 807 -28.36 -24.14 28.12
N PRO A 808 -27.10 -23.90 28.45
CA PRO A 808 -26.67 -22.57 28.79
C PRO A 808 -25.57 -22.13 27.81
N ASN A 809 -25.93 -21.20 26.95
CA ASN A 809 -25.00 -20.35 26.25
C ASN A 809 -24.29 -19.47 27.27
N THR A 810 -23.06 -19.80 27.60
CA THR A 810 -22.09 -18.86 28.16
C THR A 810 -20.84 -18.92 27.30
N ASN A 811 -20.72 -17.93 26.41
CA ASN A 811 -19.54 -17.70 25.58
C ASN A 811 -18.42 -17.09 26.41
N ASN A 812 -17.60 -17.96 27.04
CA ASN A 812 -16.23 -17.62 27.33
C ASN A 812 -15.38 -18.14 26.17
N PHE A 813 -14.85 -17.23 25.38
CA PHE A 813 -13.85 -17.55 24.36
C PHE A 813 -12.46 -17.51 25.00
N PRO A 814 -11.82 -18.64 25.20
CA PRO A 814 -10.38 -18.70 25.27
C PRO A 814 -9.86 -18.58 23.83
N ILE A 815 -8.78 -17.85 23.66
CA ILE A 815 -8.09 -17.64 22.37
C ILE A 815 -7.49 -18.96 21.82
N ASP A 816 -7.56 -20.04 22.56
CA ASP A 816 -6.89 -21.33 22.25
C ASP A 816 -7.69 -22.32 21.39
N GLN A 817 -8.89 -21.97 20.92
CA GLN A 817 -9.69 -22.88 20.06
C GLN A 817 -10.28 -22.15 18.85
N LEU A 818 -9.44 -21.82 17.88
CA LEU A 818 -9.85 -21.65 16.50
C LEU A 818 -9.24 -22.79 15.67
N GLU A 819 -9.82 -23.99 15.81
CA GLU A 819 -9.69 -25.02 14.80
C GLU A 819 -10.40 -24.59 13.52
N PHE A 820 -9.64 -24.54 12.43
CA PHE A 820 -10.14 -24.30 11.09
C PHE A 820 -11.09 -25.43 10.66
N ASN A 821 -12.40 -25.22 10.72
CA ASN A 821 -13.36 -25.99 9.96
C ASN A 821 -13.44 -25.43 8.53
N SER A 822 -12.69 -26.06 7.63
CA SER A 822 -12.79 -25.86 6.19
C SER A 822 -14.00 -26.63 5.64
N ASN A 823 -15.12 -25.96 5.46
CA ASN A 823 -16.16 -26.37 4.54
C ASN A 823 -16.47 -25.24 3.57
N LEU A 824 -15.78 -25.21 2.44
CA LEU A 824 -16.17 -24.47 1.23
C LEU A 824 -15.92 -25.34 0.00
N ASN A 825 -16.97 -25.45 -0.79
CA ASN A 825 -17.16 -26.21 -2.00
C ASN A 825 -16.00 -26.16 -3.00
N SER A 826 -15.56 -27.15 -3.32
CA SER A 826 -14.96 -28.20 -4.13
C SER A 826 -15.15 -28.10 -5.64
N ASN A 827 -14.10 -28.38 -6.35
CA ASN A 827 -13.91 -29.26 -7.49
C ASN A 827 -12.94 -28.79 -8.57
N SER A 828 -11.98 -27.96 -8.22
CA SER A 828 -10.78 -27.81 -9.07
C SER A 828 -9.47 -27.53 -8.32
N ASN A 829 -9.51 -27.32 -7.01
CA ASN A 829 -8.33 -26.96 -6.21
C ASN A 829 -7.85 -28.05 -5.22
N GLN A 830 -8.49 -29.20 -5.18
CA GLN A 830 -8.17 -30.23 -4.15
C GLN A 830 -6.76 -30.85 -4.26
N LYS A 831 -6.06 -30.71 -5.37
CA LYS A 831 -4.67 -31.19 -5.48
C LYS A 831 -3.62 -30.18 -5.04
N VAL A 832 -3.96 -28.89 -5.08
CA VAL A 832 -3.07 -27.81 -4.65
C VAL A 832 -3.25 -27.52 -3.16
N GLU A 833 -4.48 -27.61 -2.63
CA GLU A 833 -4.76 -27.40 -1.20
C GLU A 833 -4.18 -28.51 -0.31
N LYS A 834 -4.11 -29.76 -0.79
CA LYS A 834 -3.49 -30.86 -0.02
C LYS A 834 -1.96 -30.76 0.06
N LEU A 835 -1.30 -30.10 -0.88
CA LEU A 835 0.15 -29.86 -0.83
C LEU A 835 0.50 -28.64 0.01
N LEU A 836 -0.38 -27.61 0.05
CA LEU A 836 -0.16 -26.38 0.81
C LEU A 836 -0.48 -26.49 2.31
N SER A 837 -1.35 -27.43 2.74
CA SER A 837 -1.76 -27.54 4.14
C SER A 837 -0.75 -28.24 5.06
N TYR A 838 0.09 -29.10 4.53
CA TYR A 838 1.09 -29.84 5.34
C TYR A 838 2.43 -29.11 5.45
N ASP A 839 2.91 -28.48 4.37
CA ASP A 839 4.24 -27.87 4.35
C ASP A 839 4.30 -26.47 4.98
N VAL A 840 3.19 -25.73 5.03
CA VAL A 840 3.14 -24.39 5.64
C VAL A 840 3.04 -24.48 7.17
N MET A 841 2.44 -25.54 7.71
CA MET A 841 2.37 -25.76 9.17
C MET A 841 3.72 -26.20 9.74
N ASP A 842 4.50 -27.00 9.00
CA ASP A 842 5.84 -27.42 9.40
C ASP A 842 6.91 -26.32 9.23
N LEU A 843 6.66 -25.33 8.37
CA LEU A 843 7.55 -24.18 8.20
C LEU A 843 7.26 -23.04 9.19
N LEU A 844 6.08 -23.06 9.83
CA LEU A 844 5.67 -22.05 10.81
C LEU A 844 5.76 -22.60 12.26
N SER A 845 6.00 -23.89 12.47
CA SER A 845 6.39 -24.53 13.73
C SER A 845 7.90 -24.67 13.85
#